data_aa0068272763b49de90f05891b7e039f
#
_entry.id   aa0068272763b49de90f05891b7e039f
#
_cell.length_a   1.000
_cell.length_b   1.000
_cell.length_c   1.000
_cell.angle_alpha   90.00
_cell.angle_beta   90.00
_cell.angle_gamma   90.00
#
_symmetry.space_group_name_H-M   'P 1'
#
loop_
_entity.id
_entity.type
_entity.pdbx_description
1 polymer ?
#
loop_
_entity_poly.entity_id
_entity_poly.type
_entity_poly.pdbx_seq_one_letter_code
_entity_poly.pdbx_strand_id
1 'polypeptide(L)'
;MLQLTDKELKVHLEHRSNTPRLLATNQNYFGTLEQSKLKAVFPLKYNTAFEGLSCIGYHPKMEELTATIQIYRSSGYGGGLCAKGSMEYVRFFLDYQDGASWQDMGMVAVNVHDIPDSKDCSGKLEKPVAYVVRLKIDPKNMICSRPNLPKLRAVLSWNVPLQPDRPFQTVAWGDAKETQIQIAPLILLAPTFPIEKIGNILTAAIENPGISLNVLAGTLPGSGAKLKELKEAIVAPKVELAELVQLYEGEKVKIEPERMGVKILHETVYAANEQLSLQSQHIFTAAKLNWADSLKKFLSLKGNTSYEELHCVGLDYHREALVATLKVKKPNGYSGNLCSRGSKEYVGFWIQTEEECTWKYIGTSFVSVHDVSNAGDGLSYSVILPYDFSGLKNECSKPVVIKIRAVLSWNVPPSTKDHTVIPYWGNIVESYIQIAPGKKWDGKSPVMITLGGVAVDNINPVSGLTKPGAKLEFNQAAVYDNSPFGGTIVMQGLSHPLAGMKYRVKIKNMITALEYYLNSPLQLIGYDTSTNQITHPVVYPDMNGYYMYQSYLNNISSVLARFNPGTNDLLEISIEHDNLSMVTQRIQMDNEVPVIALKTNKGGCGGYANGDTITGTFTVSDTYLLNYSLSSTLAANVYSGTTNVINGTFAFNTAGSASPCGSINLYAVQKTIMDSAVAGSSRYASEVVCLK
;
A
#
# COMPACT_ATOMS: atom_id res chain seq x y z
N MET A 1 -9.73 -1.08 -24.06
CA MET A 1 -8.64 -1.92 -24.64
C MET A 1 -8.45 -1.57 -26.11
N LEU A 2 -7.23 -1.21 -26.50
CA LEU A 2 -6.87 -0.97 -27.90
C LEU A 2 -6.80 -2.33 -28.62
N GLN A 3 -7.58 -2.49 -29.71
CA GLN A 3 -7.51 -3.71 -30.53
C GLN A 3 -6.36 -3.57 -31.52
N LEU A 4 -5.43 -4.51 -31.49
CA LEU A 4 -4.32 -4.63 -32.44
C LEU A 4 -4.60 -5.75 -33.42
N THR A 5 -4.21 -5.57 -34.68
CA THR A 5 -4.12 -6.66 -35.65
C THR A 5 -2.98 -7.62 -35.27
N ASP A 6 -2.99 -8.86 -35.74
CA ASP A 6 -1.93 -9.85 -35.46
C ASP A 6 -0.55 -9.34 -35.86
N LYS A 7 -0.46 -8.58 -36.96
CA LYS A 7 0.80 -7.97 -37.43
C LYS A 7 1.29 -6.89 -36.46
N GLU A 8 0.42 -6.02 -35.99
CA GLU A 8 0.74 -4.99 -34.99
C GLU A 8 1.12 -5.62 -33.67
N LEU A 9 0.36 -6.63 -33.23
CA LEU A 9 0.67 -7.37 -32.00
C LEU A 9 2.09 -7.94 -32.01
N LYS A 10 2.49 -8.57 -33.13
CA LYS A 10 3.85 -9.12 -33.28
C LYS A 10 4.91 -8.02 -33.15
N VAL A 11 4.69 -6.85 -33.77
CA VAL A 11 5.61 -5.71 -33.69
C VAL A 11 5.71 -5.21 -32.25
N HIS A 12 4.57 -5.08 -31.54
CA HIS A 12 4.59 -4.65 -30.13
C HIS A 12 5.30 -5.65 -29.22
N LEU A 13 5.09 -6.96 -29.40
CA LEU A 13 5.79 -8.00 -28.63
C LEU A 13 7.32 -7.96 -28.85
N GLU A 14 7.77 -7.72 -30.08
CA GLU A 14 9.19 -7.55 -30.40
C GLU A 14 9.78 -6.32 -29.72
N HIS A 15 9.08 -5.19 -29.73
CA HIS A 15 9.53 -3.97 -29.02
C HIS A 15 9.53 -4.17 -27.49
N ARG A 16 8.51 -4.81 -26.91
CA ARG A 16 8.45 -5.10 -25.47
C ARG A 16 9.61 -6.00 -25.02
N SER A 17 9.90 -7.05 -25.75
CA SER A 17 11.02 -7.98 -25.43
C SER A 17 12.39 -7.30 -25.49
N ASN A 18 12.54 -6.27 -26.31
CA ASN A 18 13.81 -5.54 -26.52
C ASN A 18 13.84 -4.16 -25.83
N THR A 19 12.84 -3.78 -25.05
CA THR A 19 12.70 -2.43 -24.45
C THR A 19 13.99 -1.94 -23.75
N PRO A 20 14.66 -2.68 -22.87
CA PRO A 20 15.89 -2.20 -22.23
C PRO A 20 16.97 -1.86 -23.23
N ARG A 21 17.16 -2.67 -24.27
CA ARG A 21 18.16 -2.44 -25.33
C ARG A 21 17.82 -1.23 -26.20
N LEU A 22 16.53 -1.08 -26.54
CA LEU A 22 16.06 0.03 -27.35
C LEU A 22 16.23 1.36 -26.61
N LEU A 23 15.89 1.42 -25.33
CA LEU A 23 16.09 2.62 -24.49
C LEU A 23 17.56 2.91 -24.22
N ALA A 24 18.41 1.90 -24.11
CA ALA A 24 19.86 2.11 -24.01
C ALA A 24 20.46 2.73 -25.29
N THR A 25 19.89 2.40 -26.47
CA THR A 25 20.32 2.97 -27.74
C THR A 25 19.75 4.37 -27.98
N ASN A 26 18.49 4.59 -27.63
CA ASN A 26 17.81 5.87 -27.73
C ASN A 26 16.82 6.01 -26.58
N GLN A 27 17.14 6.81 -25.57
CA GLN A 27 16.27 7.02 -24.40
C GLN A 27 14.88 7.56 -24.76
N ASN A 28 14.75 8.23 -25.92
CA ASN A 28 13.47 8.70 -26.45
C ASN A 28 12.88 7.81 -27.55
N TYR A 29 13.26 6.54 -27.60
CA TYR A 29 12.84 5.60 -28.67
C TYR A 29 11.32 5.60 -28.86
N PHE A 30 10.56 5.61 -27.77
CA PHE A 30 9.10 5.62 -27.76
C PHE A 30 8.44 7.01 -27.73
N GLY A 31 9.22 8.09 -27.77
CA GLY A 31 8.68 9.46 -27.78
C GLY A 31 8.10 9.89 -26.43
N THR A 32 8.56 9.32 -25.32
CA THR A 32 8.05 9.61 -23.96
C THR A 32 8.79 10.75 -23.26
N LEU A 33 9.86 11.28 -23.85
CA LEU A 33 10.67 12.37 -23.30
C LEU A 33 10.42 13.67 -24.10
N GLU A 34 9.51 14.51 -23.65
CA GLU A 34 9.04 15.70 -24.36
C GLU A 34 10.15 16.71 -24.71
N GLN A 35 11.21 16.81 -23.89
CA GLN A 35 12.32 17.76 -24.10
C GLN A 35 13.57 17.10 -24.68
N SER A 36 13.45 15.87 -25.19
CA SER A 36 14.60 15.16 -25.73
C SER A 36 15.03 15.70 -27.09
N LYS A 37 16.35 15.85 -27.29
CA LYS A 37 16.94 16.13 -28.59
C LYS A 37 16.92 14.91 -29.53
N LEU A 38 16.70 13.71 -28.99
CA LEU A 38 16.61 12.47 -29.75
C LEU A 38 15.22 12.31 -30.34
N LYS A 39 15.12 12.03 -31.63
CA LYS A 39 13.85 11.76 -32.31
C LYS A 39 13.30 10.39 -31.88
N ALA A 40 11.98 10.33 -31.70
CA ALA A 40 11.28 9.07 -31.49
C ALA A 40 11.37 8.18 -32.74
N VAL A 41 11.56 6.88 -32.53
CA VAL A 41 11.60 5.86 -33.61
C VAL A 41 10.26 5.17 -33.74
N PHE A 42 9.65 4.80 -32.60
CA PHE A 42 8.35 4.16 -32.52
C PHE A 42 7.45 4.87 -31.49
N PRO A 43 6.86 6.00 -31.85
CA PRO A 43 6.10 6.81 -30.89
C PRO A 43 4.93 6.07 -30.32
N LEU A 44 4.87 5.96 -29.00
CA LEU A 44 3.76 5.39 -28.24
C LEU A 44 3.38 6.36 -27.12
N LYS A 45 2.10 6.48 -26.87
CA LYS A 45 1.57 7.30 -25.77
C LYS A 45 0.37 6.61 -25.14
N TYR A 46 0.52 6.23 -23.86
CA TYR A 46 -0.54 5.57 -23.09
C TYR A 46 -1.19 4.41 -23.85
N ASN A 47 -0.36 3.50 -24.37
CA ASN A 47 -0.86 2.35 -25.09
C ASN A 47 -1.40 1.28 -24.14
N THR A 48 -2.70 1.04 -24.18
CA THR A 48 -3.42 0.10 -23.32
C THR A 48 -3.71 -1.24 -23.98
N ALA A 49 -2.99 -1.63 -25.02
CA ALA A 49 -3.25 -2.88 -25.74
C ALA A 49 -2.92 -4.13 -24.92
N PHE A 50 -2.04 -4.02 -23.93
CA PHE A 50 -1.61 -5.12 -23.07
C PHE A 50 -2.14 -4.98 -21.64
N GLU A 51 -2.01 -3.79 -21.06
CA GLU A 51 -2.46 -3.46 -19.72
C GLU A 51 -3.13 -2.09 -19.67
N GLY A 52 -3.91 -1.84 -18.61
CA GLY A 52 -4.53 -0.54 -18.38
C GLY A 52 -5.04 -0.42 -16.94
N LEU A 53 -5.22 0.81 -16.48
CA LEU A 53 -5.91 1.09 -15.23
C LEU A 53 -7.41 0.98 -15.43
N SER A 54 -8.09 0.14 -14.65
CA SER A 54 -9.56 0.11 -14.65
C SER A 54 -10.14 1.06 -13.60
N CYS A 55 -9.63 1.04 -12.37
CA CYS A 55 -10.09 1.88 -11.28
C CYS A 55 -8.93 2.39 -10.44
N ILE A 56 -9.17 3.54 -9.80
CA ILE A 56 -8.35 4.06 -8.72
C ILE A 56 -9.27 4.53 -7.58
N GLY A 57 -8.84 4.42 -6.34
CA GLY A 57 -9.65 4.76 -5.19
C GLY A 57 -8.84 4.92 -3.91
N TYR A 58 -9.57 5.14 -2.80
CA TYR A 58 -8.98 5.34 -1.49
C TYR A 58 -9.79 4.64 -0.40
N HIS A 59 -9.11 4.03 0.56
CA HIS A 59 -9.72 3.46 1.75
C HIS A 59 -9.49 4.39 2.95
N PRO A 60 -10.52 5.15 3.42
CA PRO A 60 -10.32 6.22 4.39
C PRO A 60 -9.75 5.78 5.74
N LYS A 61 -10.18 4.62 6.26
CA LYS A 61 -9.70 4.11 7.56
C LYS A 61 -8.31 3.47 7.49
N MET A 62 -7.98 2.80 6.38
CA MET A 62 -6.67 2.22 6.17
C MET A 62 -5.65 3.25 5.67
N GLU A 63 -6.13 4.41 5.20
CA GLU A 63 -5.32 5.48 4.58
C GLU A 63 -4.47 4.92 3.43
N GLU A 64 -5.11 4.10 2.57
CA GLU A 64 -4.46 3.46 1.43
C GLU A 64 -5.06 3.92 0.11
N LEU A 65 -4.20 4.40 -0.79
CA LEU A 65 -4.51 4.60 -2.20
C LEU A 65 -4.46 3.25 -2.91
N THR A 66 -5.37 3.02 -3.84
CA THR A 66 -5.44 1.76 -4.59
C THR A 66 -5.54 2.02 -6.09
N ALA A 67 -5.00 1.10 -6.88
CA ALA A 67 -5.19 1.07 -8.32
C ALA A 67 -5.39 -0.36 -8.80
N THR A 68 -6.41 -0.57 -9.64
CA THR A 68 -6.69 -1.87 -10.27
C THR A 68 -6.15 -1.86 -11.69
N ILE A 69 -5.24 -2.77 -11.97
CA ILE A 69 -4.57 -2.98 -13.25
C ILE A 69 -5.23 -4.17 -13.94
N GLN A 70 -5.67 -4.01 -15.16
CA GLN A 70 -6.19 -5.08 -16.00
C GLN A 70 -5.11 -5.56 -16.98
N ILE A 71 -4.84 -6.86 -16.98
CA ILE A 71 -3.91 -7.52 -17.90
C ILE A 71 -4.74 -8.23 -18.97
N TYR A 72 -4.62 -7.76 -20.22
CA TYR A 72 -5.51 -8.17 -21.31
C TYR A 72 -4.97 -9.32 -22.16
N ARG A 73 -3.65 -9.59 -22.10
CA ARG A 73 -2.99 -10.57 -22.97
C ARG A 73 -2.41 -11.72 -22.17
N SER A 74 -2.24 -12.85 -22.85
CA SER A 74 -1.59 -14.04 -22.27
C SER A 74 -0.07 -14.00 -22.36
N SER A 75 0.50 -13.08 -23.12
CA SER A 75 1.94 -12.96 -23.34
C SER A 75 2.39 -11.52 -23.52
N GLY A 76 3.70 -11.29 -23.38
CA GLY A 76 4.33 -9.98 -23.47
C GLY A 76 4.82 -9.44 -22.12
N TYR A 77 4.87 -10.27 -21.08
CA TYR A 77 5.22 -9.89 -19.70
C TYR A 77 6.51 -10.59 -19.20
N GLY A 78 7.36 -11.02 -20.11
CA GLY A 78 8.70 -11.52 -19.74
C GLY A 78 8.75 -12.96 -19.27
N GLY A 79 7.82 -13.80 -19.73
CA GLY A 79 7.76 -15.23 -19.46
C GLY A 79 6.77 -15.62 -18.36
N GLY A 80 6.56 -16.93 -18.18
CA GLY A 80 5.60 -17.46 -17.19
C GLY A 80 6.05 -17.25 -15.75
N LEU A 81 5.21 -17.70 -14.79
CA LEU A 81 5.40 -17.45 -13.35
C LEU A 81 6.75 -17.92 -12.77
N CYS A 82 7.43 -18.87 -13.41
CA CYS A 82 8.77 -19.32 -13.04
C CYS A 82 9.89 -18.45 -13.62
N ALA A 83 9.57 -17.47 -14.47
CA ALA A 83 10.52 -16.54 -15.06
C ALA A 83 10.53 -15.22 -14.29
N LYS A 84 11.38 -14.28 -14.75
CA LYS A 84 11.52 -12.96 -14.10
C LYS A 84 10.25 -12.12 -14.17
N GLY A 85 9.42 -12.31 -15.20
CA GLY A 85 8.24 -11.45 -15.43
C GLY A 85 8.60 -10.02 -15.82
N SER A 86 7.63 -9.13 -15.72
CA SER A 86 7.79 -7.69 -15.93
C SER A 86 7.04 -6.91 -14.86
N MET A 87 7.47 -5.68 -14.61
CA MET A 87 6.92 -4.85 -13.54
C MET A 87 5.86 -3.90 -14.09
N GLU A 88 4.73 -3.84 -13.42
CA GLU A 88 3.71 -2.80 -13.57
C GLU A 88 3.89 -1.79 -12.46
N TYR A 89 4.42 -0.61 -12.79
CA TYR A 89 4.64 0.48 -11.85
C TYR A 89 3.44 1.40 -11.82
N VAL A 90 2.95 1.73 -10.63
CA VAL A 90 1.91 2.74 -10.43
C VAL A 90 2.42 3.81 -9.49
N ARG A 91 2.38 5.07 -9.93
CA ARG A 91 2.70 6.23 -9.11
C ARG A 91 1.47 7.06 -8.85
N PHE A 92 1.29 7.45 -7.59
CA PHE A 92 0.13 8.19 -7.13
C PHE A 92 0.48 9.64 -6.82
N PHE A 93 -0.46 10.52 -7.16
CA PHE A 93 -0.36 11.96 -6.90
C PHE A 93 -1.69 12.46 -6.32
N LEU A 94 -1.62 13.39 -5.38
CA LEU A 94 -2.78 14.09 -4.83
C LEU A 94 -2.71 15.59 -5.12
N ASP A 95 -3.84 16.14 -5.56
CA ASP A 95 -4.06 17.59 -5.65
C ASP A 95 -5.11 17.97 -4.59
N TYR A 96 -4.66 18.62 -3.53
CA TYR A 96 -5.54 19.07 -2.43
C TYR A 96 -6.38 20.28 -2.78
N GLN A 97 -6.25 20.80 -4.00
CA GLN A 97 -7.00 21.96 -4.51
C GLN A 97 -6.79 23.21 -3.63
N ASP A 98 -5.64 23.30 -2.96
CA ASP A 98 -5.23 24.40 -2.08
C ASP A 98 -4.34 25.44 -2.80
N GLY A 99 -4.25 25.36 -4.13
CA GLY A 99 -3.41 26.21 -4.98
C GLY A 99 -1.96 25.72 -5.12
N ALA A 100 -1.60 24.65 -4.42
CA ALA A 100 -0.32 23.97 -4.61
C ALA A 100 -0.35 23.05 -5.85
N SER A 101 0.83 22.61 -6.30
CA SER A 101 0.95 21.61 -7.36
C SER A 101 0.56 20.21 -6.85
N TRP A 102 0.37 19.26 -7.77
CA TRP A 102 0.21 17.85 -7.46
C TRP A 102 1.34 17.35 -6.54
N GLN A 103 0.96 16.76 -5.43
CA GLN A 103 1.89 16.17 -4.46
C GLN A 103 2.14 14.70 -4.81
N ASP A 104 3.40 14.32 -4.93
CA ASP A 104 3.81 12.94 -5.12
C ASP A 104 3.59 12.12 -3.82
N MET A 105 2.78 11.08 -3.91
CA MET A 105 2.50 10.20 -2.77
C MET A 105 3.39 8.95 -2.76
N GLY A 106 4.09 8.67 -3.86
CA GLY A 106 4.96 7.51 -4.00
C GLY A 106 4.56 6.56 -5.11
N MET A 107 5.40 5.52 -5.30
CA MET A 107 5.25 4.51 -6.33
C MET A 107 5.20 3.12 -5.71
N VAL A 108 4.33 2.28 -6.25
CA VAL A 108 4.25 0.84 -5.95
C VAL A 108 4.29 0.06 -7.25
N ALA A 109 4.55 -1.23 -7.15
CA ALA A 109 4.62 -2.07 -8.35
C ALA A 109 4.08 -3.48 -8.07
N VAL A 110 3.65 -4.16 -9.12
CA VAL A 110 3.35 -5.59 -9.11
C VAL A 110 4.10 -6.27 -10.23
N ASN A 111 4.61 -7.47 -9.97
CA ASN A 111 5.25 -8.30 -10.98
C ASN A 111 4.18 -9.11 -11.71
N VAL A 112 4.12 -8.98 -13.03
CA VAL A 112 3.19 -9.70 -13.90
C VAL A 112 3.92 -10.62 -14.85
N HIS A 113 3.23 -11.68 -15.29
CA HIS A 113 3.83 -12.78 -16.06
C HIS A 113 2.92 -13.18 -17.23
N ASP A 114 3.50 -13.89 -18.18
CA ASP A 114 2.74 -14.57 -19.21
C ASP A 114 1.92 -15.69 -18.56
N ILE A 115 0.60 -15.62 -18.72
CA ILE A 115 -0.33 -16.63 -18.21
C ILE A 115 -1.08 -17.18 -19.42
N PRO A 116 -0.99 -18.48 -19.71
CA PRO A 116 -1.71 -19.09 -20.81
C PRO A 116 -3.22 -18.80 -20.76
N ASP A 117 -3.85 -18.66 -21.91
CA ASP A 117 -5.29 -18.54 -21.97
C ASP A 117 -5.93 -19.85 -21.53
N SER A 118 -6.84 -19.76 -20.57
CA SER A 118 -7.68 -20.84 -20.11
C SER A 118 -9.15 -20.41 -20.19
N LYS A 119 -10.06 -21.34 -19.94
CA LYS A 119 -11.50 -21.07 -19.90
C LYS A 119 -12.04 -21.33 -18.51
N ASP A 120 -12.90 -20.45 -18.06
CA ASP A 120 -13.63 -20.64 -16.81
C ASP A 120 -14.68 -21.76 -16.91
N CYS A 121 -15.35 -22.04 -15.81
CA CYS A 121 -16.42 -23.03 -15.73
C CYS A 121 -17.60 -22.80 -16.69
N SER A 122 -17.72 -21.61 -17.26
CA SER A 122 -18.71 -21.29 -18.28
C SER A 122 -18.18 -21.38 -19.73
N GLY A 123 -16.92 -21.80 -19.90
CA GLY A 123 -16.25 -21.87 -21.20
C GLY A 123 -15.75 -20.54 -21.75
N LYS A 124 -15.80 -19.45 -20.97
CA LYS A 124 -15.27 -18.14 -21.35
C LYS A 124 -13.77 -18.04 -21.06
N LEU A 125 -13.07 -17.24 -21.85
CA LEU A 125 -11.65 -16.95 -21.59
C LEU A 125 -11.48 -16.20 -20.26
N GLU A 126 -10.48 -16.60 -19.46
CA GLU A 126 -10.12 -16.01 -18.15
C GLU A 126 -9.31 -14.72 -18.31
N LYS A 127 -9.79 -13.80 -19.12
CA LYS A 127 -9.19 -12.47 -19.36
C LYS A 127 -10.27 -11.39 -19.32
N PRO A 128 -9.94 -10.20 -18.85
CA PRO A 128 -8.67 -9.74 -18.27
C PRO A 128 -8.46 -10.24 -16.84
N VAL A 129 -7.19 -10.37 -16.46
CA VAL A 129 -6.78 -10.67 -15.07
C VAL A 129 -6.54 -9.34 -14.33
N ALA A 130 -7.14 -9.20 -13.16
CA ALA A 130 -7.09 -7.97 -12.36
C ALA A 130 -6.10 -8.08 -11.19
N TYR A 131 -5.08 -7.24 -11.22
CA TYR A 131 -4.16 -7.03 -10.11
C TYR A 131 -4.48 -5.71 -9.43
N VAL A 132 -4.27 -5.64 -8.12
CA VAL A 132 -4.38 -4.38 -7.37
C VAL A 132 -3.06 -4.06 -6.70
N VAL A 133 -2.68 -2.79 -6.74
CA VAL A 133 -1.60 -2.25 -5.94
C VAL A 133 -2.14 -1.26 -4.92
N ARG A 134 -1.53 -1.23 -3.72
CA ARG A 134 -1.96 -0.39 -2.62
C ARG A 134 -0.77 0.38 -2.05
N LEU A 135 -0.97 1.67 -1.79
CA LEU A 135 0.02 2.55 -1.19
C LEU A 135 -0.54 3.16 0.10
N LYS A 136 0.08 2.88 1.23
CA LYS A 136 -0.21 3.56 2.49
C LYS A 136 0.32 4.99 2.43
N ILE A 137 -0.51 5.94 2.83
CA ILE A 137 -0.14 7.36 2.86
C ILE A 137 -0.40 7.95 4.26
N ASP A 138 0.19 9.11 4.51
CA ASP A 138 -0.14 9.98 5.63
C ASP A 138 -0.81 11.24 5.07
N PRO A 139 -2.16 11.24 4.95
CA PRO A 139 -2.87 12.33 4.30
C PRO A 139 -2.98 13.55 5.21
N LYS A 140 -3.15 14.74 4.59
CA LYS A 140 -3.57 15.94 5.31
C LYS A 140 -4.99 15.73 5.86
N ASN A 141 -5.16 15.68 7.16
CA ASN A 141 -6.48 15.50 7.79
C ASN A 141 -7.08 16.86 8.15
N MET A 142 -8.38 17.02 7.94
CA MET A 142 -9.18 18.19 8.34
C MET A 142 -10.25 17.80 9.35
N ILE A 143 -10.83 18.79 10.03
CA ILE A 143 -11.97 18.56 10.90
C ILE A 143 -13.21 18.17 10.08
N CYS A 144 -14.15 17.42 10.68
CA CYS A 144 -15.30 16.86 9.96
C CYS A 144 -16.23 17.91 9.32
N SER A 145 -16.22 19.16 9.80
CA SER A 145 -16.99 20.27 9.21
C SER A 145 -16.37 20.85 7.93
N ARG A 146 -15.14 20.46 7.60
CA ARG A 146 -14.43 20.87 6.38
C ARG A 146 -14.00 19.64 5.60
N PRO A 147 -14.82 19.18 4.63
CA PRO A 147 -14.45 18.03 3.79
C PRO A 147 -13.11 18.23 3.09
N ASN A 148 -12.24 17.22 3.18
CA ASN A 148 -11.01 17.18 2.41
C ASN A 148 -11.19 16.23 1.22
N LEU A 149 -11.31 16.79 0.03
CA LEU A 149 -11.68 16.09 -1.20
C LEU A 149 -10.61 16.27 -2.30
N PRO A 150 -9.39 15.76 -2.10
CA PRO A 150 -8.35 15.91 -3.12
C PRO A 150 -8.70 15.14 -4.38
N LYS A 151 -8.15 15.61 -5.51
CA LYS A 151 -8.08 14.80 -6.73
C LYS A 151 -6.94 13.80 -6.58
N LEU A 152 -7.23 12.56 -6.92
CA LEU A 152 -6.26 11.48 -7.02
C LEU A 152 -5.94 11.25 -8.49
N ARG A 153 -4.66 11.22 -8.83
CA ARG A 153 -4.16 10.77 -10.12
C ARG A 153 -3.23 9.57 -9.92
N ALA A 154 -3.42 8.54 -10.73
CA ALA A 154 -2.50 7.41 -10.83
C ALA A 154 -2.01 7.28 -12.26
N VAL A 155 -0.72 6.99 -12.41
CA VAL A 155 -0.07 6.72 -13.69
C VAL A 155 0.48 5.32 -13.65
N LEU A 156 0.11 4.49 -14.63
CA LEU A 156 0.61 3.13 -14.84
C LEU A 156 1.70 3.15 -15.90
N SER A 157 2.81 2.46 -15.65
CA SER A 157 3.90 2.28 -16.61
C SER A 157 4.44 0.85 -16.59
N TRP A 158 4.38 0.20 -17.74
CA TRP A 158 4.99 -1.11 -17.90
C TRP A 158 6.52 -1.02 -17.95
N ASN A 159 7.18 -1.76 -17.08
CA ASN A 159 8.62 -2.06 -17.04
C ASN A 159 9.59 -0.84 -17.02
N VAL A 160 9.04 0.38 -16.90
CA VAL A 160 9.81 1.62 -16.77
C VAL A 160 9.34 2.38 -15.53
N PRO A 161 10.19 2.54 -14.49
CA PRO A 161 9.82 3.27 -13.29
C PRO A 161 9.44 4.74 -13.60
N LEU A 162 8.42 5.23 -12.92
CA LEU A 162 7.92 6.59 -13.05
C LEU A 162 8.75 7.56 -12.19
N GLN A 163 8.98 8.76 -12.72
CA GLN A 163 9.75 9.79 -12.01
C GLN A 163 8.89 10.47 -10.93
N PRO A 164 9.49 10.87 -9.80
CA PRO A 164 8.80 11.68 -8.81
C PRO A 164 8.41 13.05 -9.39
N ASP A 165 7.42 13.70 -8.80
CA ASP A 165 6.98 15.06 -9.11
C ASP A 165 6.58 15.33 -10.58
N ARG A 166 6.28 14.26 -11.34
CA ARG A 166 5.83 14.33 -12.73
C ARG A 166 4.46 13.69 -12.94
N PRO A 167 3.39 14.29 -12.47
CA PRO A 167 2.04 13.71 -12.53
C PRO A 167 1.53 13.49 -13.96
N PHE A 168 2.04 14.23 -14.93
CA PHE A 168 1.64 14.13 -16.35
C PHE A 168 2.72 13.48 -17.24
N GLN A 169 3.64 12.72 -16.63
CA GLN A 169 4.66 11.98 -17.38
C GLN A 169 4.01 11.08 -18.43
N THR A 170 4.44 11.22 -19.69
CA THR A 170 4.03 10.34 -20.77
C THR A 170 4.71 8.98 -20.65
N VAL A 171 3.96 7.90 -20.83
CA VAL A 171 4.44 6.50 -20.83
C VAL A 171 4.17 5.85 -22.20
N ALA A 172 4.98 4.89 -22.59
CA ALA A 172 4.79 4.14 -23.83
C ALA A 172 3.63 3.14 -23.71
N TRP A 173 3.78 2.15 -22.84
CA TRP A 173 2.72 1.23 -22.45
C TRP A 173 2.28 1.57 -21.03
N GLY A 174 0.98 1.62 -20.82
CA GLY A 174 0.35 1.98 -19.56
C GLY A 174 -0.81 2.94 -19.76
N ASP A 175 -1.23 3.57 -18.66
CA ASP A 175 -2.45 4.37 -18.60
C ASP A 175 -2.34 5.46 -17.52
N ALA A 176 -3.26 6.41 -17.52
CA ALA A 176 -3.40 7.38 -16.45
C ALA A 176 -4.88 7.64 -16.16
N LYS A 177 -5.23 7.66 -14.87
CA LYS A 177 -6.61 7.95 -14.42
C LYS A 177 -6.62 9.01 -13.34
N GLU A 178 -7.73 9.75 -13.32
CA GLU A 178 -8.05 10.72 -12.27
C GLU A 178 -9.41 10.43 -11.67
N THR A 179 -9.53 10.71 -10.38
CA THR A 179 -10.81 10.68 -9.65
C THR A 179 -10.72 11.62 -8.45
N GLN A 180 -11.84 11.82 -7.77
CA GLN A 180 -11.87 12.53 -6.50
C GLN A 180 -12.06 11.53 -5.36
N ILE A 181 -11.38 11.77 -4.23
CA ILE A 181 -11.45 10.92 -3.04
C ILE A 181 -11.78 11.77 -1.80
N GLN A 182 -12.22 11.11 -0.73
CA GLN A 182 -12.49 11.74 0.54
C GLN A 182 -11.50 11.24 1.60
N ILE A 183 -10.69 12.15 2.15
CA ILE A 183 -9.81 11.87 3.28
C ILE A 183 -10.64 11.80 4.56
N ALA A 184 -10.37 10.81 5.41
CA ALA A 184 -11.06 10.67 6.69
C ALA A 184 -10.84 11.91 7.56
N PRO A 185 -11.91 12.50 8.14
CA PRO A 185 -11.76 13.68 8.96
C PRO A 185 -11.23 13.35 10.34
N LEU A 186 -10.64 14.35 11.00
CA LEU A 186 -10.48 14.38 12.44
C LEU A 186 -11.87 14.61 13.07
N ILE A 187 -12.43 13.58 13.68
CA ILE A 187 -13.70 13.71 14.42
C ILE A 187 -13.35 14.13 15.84
N LEU A 188 -13.44 15.44 16.10
CA LEU A 188 -13.33 16.00 17.44
C LEU A 188 -14.76 16.24 17.96
N LEU A 189 -15.40 15.21 18.47
CA LEU A 189 -16.68 15.33 19.17
C LEU A 189 -16.41 15.41 20.68
N ALA A 190 -16.52 16.60 21.23
CA ALA A 190 -16.56 16.78 22.67
C ALA A 190 -18.00 16.84 23.15
N PRO A 191 -18.43 15.93 24.04
CA PRO A 191 -19.03 16.43 25.28
C PRO A 191 -18.38 15.90 26.56
N THR A 192 -17.38 15.03 26.52
CA THR A 192 -16.85 14.39 27.72
C THR A 192 -15.38 14.67 28.02
N PHE A 193 -14.66 15.42 27.18
CA PHE A 193 -13.29 15.82 27.46
C PHE A 193 -13.16 17.29 27.88
N PRO A 194 -12.29 17.62 28.82
CA PRO A 194 -12.05 19.01 29.20
C PRO A 194 -11.54 19.79 27.98
N ILE A 195 -12.33 20.76 27.54
CA ILE A 195 -12.07 21.64 26.40
C ILE A 195 -10.68 22.27 26.42
N GLU A 196 -10.15 22.53 27.61
CA GLU A 196 -8.79 23.10 27.81
C GLU A 196 -7.65 22.23 27.26
N LYS A 197 -7.80 20.90 27.20
CA LYS A 197 -6.75 19.99 26.64
C LYS A 197 -6.88 19.79 25.12
N ILE A 198 -8.05 20.04 24.58
CA ILE A 198 -8.36 19.92 23.15
C ILE A 198 -8.18 21.27 22.44
N GLY A 199 -8.29 22.38 23.18
CA GLY A 199 -8.26 23.74 22.65
C GLY A 199 -7.05 23.99 21.74
N ASN A 200 -5.86 23.60 22.17
CA ASN A 200 -4.64 23.79 21.38
C ASN A 200 -4.60 22.95 20.09
N ILE A 201 -5.17 21.74 20.11
CA ILE A 201 -5.25 20.87 18.92
C ILE A 201 -6.29 21.42 17.95
N LEU A 202 -7.41 21.87 18.47
CA LEU A 202 -8.50 22.48 17.69
C LEU A 202 -8.04 23.79 17.05
N THR A 203 -7.35 24.64 17.81
CA THR A 203 -6.81 25.92 17.34
C THR A 203 -5.75 25.69 16.25
N ALA A 204 -4.82 24.75 16.47
CA ALA A 204 -3.81 24.43 15.47
C ALA A 204 -4.40 23.83 14.19
N ALA A 205 -5.47 23.00 14.28
CA ALA A 205 -6.14 22.44 13.11
C ALA A 205 -7.03 23.47 12.37
N ILE A 206 -7.57 24.46 13.09
CA ILE A 206 -8.37 25.54 12.51
C ILE A 206 -7.46 26.59 11.82
N GLU A 207 -6.34 26.93 12.45
CA GLU A 207 -5.40 27.94 11.94
C GLU A 207 -4.53 27.42 10.79
N ASN A 208 -4.26 26.10 10.76
CA ASN A 208 -3.45 25.45 9.74
C ASN A 208 -4.20 24.26 9.11
N PRO A 209 -5.17 24.50 8.25
CA PRO A 209 -5.88 23.43 7.54
C PRO A 209 -4.88 22.68 6.64
N GLY A 210 -4.72 21.40 6.86
CA GLY A 210 -3.78 20.53 6.11
C GLY A 210 -2.59 20.03 6.91
N ILE A 211 -2.56 20.22 8.23
CA ILE A 211 -1.56 19.57 9.09
C ILE A 211 -1.90 18.08 9.26
N SER A 212 -0.90 17.21 9.05
CA SER A 212 -1.06 15.78 9.29
C SER A 212 -1.21 15.49 10.80
N LEU A 213 -1.93 14.40 11.14
CA LEU A 213 -2.11 13.95 12.52
C LEU A 213 -0.77 13.64 13.23
N ASN A 214 0.23 13.19 12.47
CA ASN A 214 1.55 12.90 13.01
C ASN A 214 2.29 14.18 13.43
N VAL A 215 2.10 15.27 12.71
CA VAL A 215 2.67 16.59 13.09
C VAL A 215 2.00 17.10 14.37
N LEU A 216 0.66 16.97 14.48
CA LEU A 216 -0.07 17.33 15.72
C LEU A 216 0.31 16.42 16.90
N ALA A 217 0.51 15.12 16.67
CA ALA A 217 0.97 14.18 17.70
C ALA A 217 2.38 14.49 18.19
N GLY A 218 3.28 14.95 17.31
CA GLY A 218 4.65 15.35 17.66
C GLY A 218 4.74 16.65 18.47
N THR A 219 3.71 17.49 18.41
CA THR A 219 3.66 18.78 19.19
C THR A 219 3.10 18.64 20.60
N LEU A 220 2.53 17.48 20.95
CA LEU A 220 1.96 17.22 22.28
C LEU A 220 2.91 16.37 23.13
N PRO A 221 3.48 16.88 24.22
CA PRO A 221 4.38 16.11 25.07
C PRO A 221 3.69 14.85 25.63
N GLY A 222 4.18 13.66 25.27
CA GLY A 222 3.73 12.37 25.78
C GLY A 222 2.44 11.79 25.18
N SER A 223 1.99 12.24 24.02
CA SER A 223 0.61 12.03 23.56
C SER A 223 0.40 11.15 22.31
N GLY A 224 1.44 10.62 21.67
CA GLY A 224 1.28 9.80 20.46
C GLY A 224 0.33 8.60 20.65
N ALA A 225 0.42 7.91 21.79
CA ALA A 225 -0.47 6.82 22.16
C ALA A 225 -1.89 7.33 22.50
N LYS A 226 -2.00 8.44 23.25
CA LYS A 226 -3.30 9.01 23.65
C LYS A 226 -4.10 9.60 22.50
N LEU A 227 -3.45 10.11 21.45
CA LEU A 227 -4.15 10.60 20.26
C LEU A 227 -4.76 9.46 19.46
N LYS A 228 -4.09 8.32 19.42
CA LYS A 228 -4.59 7.09 18.80
C LYS A 228 -5.79 6.53 19.56
N GLU A 229 -5.72 6.50 20.89
CA GLU A 229 -6.83 6.13 21.78
C GLU A 229 -8.03 7.11 21.67
N LEU A 230 -7.77 8.41 21.49
CA LEU A 230 -8.80 9.41 21.22
C LEU A 230 -9.49 9.18 19.87
N LYS A 231 -8.73 8.81 18.81
CA LYS A 231 -9.29 8.45 17.50
C LYS A 231 -10.23 7.23 17.58
N GLU A 232 -9.92 6.27 18.44
CA GLU A 232 -10.69 5.04 18.62
C GLU A 232 -11.91 5.20 19.55
N ALA A 233 -11.85 6.14 20.49
CA ALA A 233 -12.91 6.33 21.49
C ALA A 233 -14.07 7.22 21.05
N ILE A 234 -13.92 8.01 19.99
CA ILE A 234 -14.97 8.93 19.53
C ILE A 234 -15.86 8.25 18.49
N VAL A 235 -17.02 7.81 18.93
CA VAL A 235 -18.07 7.26 18.06
C VAL A 235 -18.97 8.39 17.59
N ALA A 236 -18.95 8.69 16.30
CA ALA A 236 -19.85 9.66 15.70
C ALA A 236 -21.33 9.29 15.92
N PRO A 237 -22.24 10.25 16.15
CA PRO A 237 -23.65 9.98 16.40
C PRO A 237 -24.32 9.34 15.19
N LYS A 238 -25.26 8.42 15.46
CA LYS A 238 -26.19 7.90 14.44
C LYS A 238 -27.30 8.93 14.25
N VAL A 239 -27.68 9.18 13.00
CA VAL A 239 -28.83 10.03 12.66
C VAL A 239 -30.06 9.15 12.52
N GLU A 240 -31.09 9.44 13.28
CA GLU A 240 -32.36 8.66 13.26
C GLU A 240 -33.24 9.06 12.06
N LEU A 241 -34.26 8.22 11.74
CA LEU A 241 -35.06 8.42 10.51
C LEU A 241 -35.77 9.79 10.48
N ALA A 242 -36.33 10.23 11.62
CA ALA A 242 -36.98 11.53 11.70
C ALA A 242 -36.02 12.71 11.50
N GLU A 243 -34.80 12.59 12.00
CA GLU A 243 -33.74 13.57 11.80
C GLU A 243 -33.23 13.59 10.34
N LEU A 244 -33.16 12.40 9.69
CA LEU A 244 -32.82 12.30 8.26
C LEU A 244 -33.86 12.98 7.38
N VAL A 245 -35.13 12.83 7.69
CA VAL A 245 -36.23 13.51 6.98
C VAL A 245 -36.07 15.03 7.08
N GLN A 246 -35.80 15.55 8.28
CA GLN A 246 -35.56 16.99 8.49
C GLN A 246 -34.29 17.45 7.76
N LEU A 247 -33.23 16.65 7.82
CA LEU A 247 -31.96 16.98 7.15
C LEU A 247 -32.12 17.13 5.63
N TYR A 248 -32.94 16.28 5.02
CA TYR A 248 -33.13 16.26 3.57
C TYR A 248 -34.34 17.07 3.07
N GLU A 249 -35.12 17.67 3.95
CA GLU A 249 -36.36 18.41 3.59
C GLU A 249 -36.10 19.62 2.68
N GLY A 250 -34.91 20.27 2.82
CA GLY A 250 -34.51 21.43 2.04
C GLY A 250 -33.58 21.13 0.86
N GLU A 251 -33.23 19.86 0.64
CA GLU A 251 -32.24 19.50 -0.36
C GLU A 251 -32.80 19.56 -1.80
N LYS A 252 -31.95 20.02 -2.76
CA LYS A 252 -32.31 20.09 -4.19
C LYS A 252 -32.63 18.71 -4.78
N VAL A 253 -31.99 17.67 -4.28
CA VAL A 253 -32.21 16.28 -4.71
C VAL A 253 -33.06 15.62 -3.63
N LYS A 254 -34.27 15.24 -3.99
CA LYS A 254 -35.19 14.56 -3.07
C LYS A 254 -34.67 13.14 -2.80
N ILE A 255 -34.44 12.83 -1.52
CA ILE A 255 -34.04 11.49 -1.09
C ILE A 255 -35.30 10.66 -0.82
N GLU A 256 -35.34 9.45 -1.38
CA GLU A 256 -36.49 8.56 -1.30
C GLU A 256 -36.69 8.04 0.14
N PRO A 257 -37.94 7.98 0.63
CA PRO A 257 -38.25 7.43 1.96
C PRO A 257 -37.74 5.99 2.16
N GLU A 258 -37.82 5.16 1.13
CA GLU A 258 -37.32 3.78 1.13
C GLU A 258 -35.78 3.72 1.28
N ARG A 259 -35.06 4.74 0.82
CA ARG A 259 -33.61 4.84 1.05
C ARG A 259 -33.30 5.24 2.48
N MET A 260 -33.96 6.28 3.02
CA MET A 260 -33.77 6.72 4.41
C MET A 260 -34.10 5.61 5.40
N GLY A 261 -35.17 4.83 5.15
CA GLY A 261 -35.66 3.75 6.00
C GLY A 261 -35.17 2.35 5.64
N VAL A 262 -34.15 2.18 4.79
CA VAL A 262 -33.72 0.88 4.22
C VAL A 262 -33.52 -0.22 5.26
N LYS A 263 -32.86 0.06 6.38
CA LYS A 263 -32.62 -0.94 7.44
C LYS A 263 -33.92 -1.42 8.07
N ILE A 264 -34.82 -0.49 8.37
CA ILE A 264 -36.11 -0.78 8.96
C ILE A 264 -36.95 -1.63 8.01
N LEU A 265 -37.00 -1.25 6.74
CA LEU A 265 -37.75 -1.99 5.70
C LEU A 265 -37.16 -3.38 5.50
N HIS A 266 -35.82 -3.50 5.42
CA HIS A 266 -35.13 -4.77 5.26
C HIS A 266 -35.39 -5.72 6.43
N GLU A 267 -35.23 -5.26 7.67
CA GLU A 267 -35.51 -6.06 8.87
C GLU A 267 -36.99 -6.53 8.91
N THR A 268 -37.93 -5.68 8.52
CA THR A 268 -39.33 -6.04 8.43
C THR A 268 -39.61 -7.16 7.42
N VAL A 269 -39.01 -7.08 6.25
CA VAL A 269 -39.18 -8.07 5.16
C VAL A 269 -38.56 -9.41 5.53
N TYR A 270 -37.37 -9.40 6.13
CA TYR A 270 -36.62 -10.64 6.42
C TYR A 270 -37.05 -11.33 7.71
N ALA A 271 -37.50 -10.57 8.74
CA ALA A 271 -37.92 -11.16 10.00
C ALA A 271 -39.31 -11.82 9.91
N ALA A 272 -40.09 -11.49 8.88
CA ALA A 272 -41.49 -11.98 8.69
C ALA A 272 -42.36 -11.95 9.99
N ASN A 273 -42.13 -10.92 10.85
CA ASN A 273 -42.69 -10.82 12.16
C ASN A 273 -43.69 -9.65 12.19
N GLU A 274 -44.94 -9.95 12.50
CA GLU A 274 -46.04 -8.96 12.53
C GLU A 274 -45.77 -7.81 13.51
N GLN A 275 -45.15 -8.09 14.65
CA GLN A 275 -44.84 -7.09 15.67
C GLN A 275 -43.77 -6.09 15.18
N LEU A 276 -42.75 -6.57 14.45
CA LEU A 276 -41.74 -5.73 13.82
C LEU A 276 -42.34 -4.87 12.70
N SER A 277 -43.32 -5.41 11.96
CA SER A 277 -44.05 -4.66 10.93
C SER A 277 -44.81 -3.48 11.53
N LEU A 278 -45.49 -3.67 12.64
CA LEU A 278 -46.21 -2.61 13.36
C LEU A 278 -45.24 -1.55 13.91
N GLN A 279 -44.16 -1.95 14.53
CA GLN A 279 -43.12 -1.03 15.01
C GLN A 279 -42.53 -0.16 13.89
N SER A 280 -42.22 -0.79 12.77
CA SER A 280 -41.69 -0.11 11.59
C SER A 280 -42.68 0.88 10.99
N GLN A 281 -43.96 0.53 10.95
CA GLN A 281 -45.02 1.43 10.54
C GLN A 281 -45.12 2.64 11.47
N HIS A 282 -45.01 2.45 12.78
CA HIS A 282 -45.00 3.54 13.75
C HIS A 282 -43.82 4.50 13.54
N ILE A 283 -42.62 3.96 13.30
CA ILE A 283 -41.38 4.78 13.05
C ILE A 283 -41.57 5.63 11.78
N PHE A 284 -42.07 5.04 10.68
CA PHE A 284 -42.36 5.78 9.44
C PHE A 284 -43.44 6.85 9.65
N THR A 285 -44.53 6.52 10.36
CA THR A 285 -45.63 7.47 10.66
C THR A 285 -45.11 8.63 11.52
N ALA A 286 -44.31 8.36 12.55
CA ALA A 286 -43.68 9.38 13.37
C ALA A 286 -42.75 10.32 12.57
N ALA A 287 -42.09 9.80 11.57
CA ALA A 287 -41.26 10.55 10.60
C ALA A 287 -42.11 11.21 9.48
N LYS A 288 -43.44 11.15 9.53
CA LYS A 288 -44.37 11.65 8.50
C LYS A 288 -44.17 11.04 7.11
N LEU A 289 -43.72 9.79 7.05
CA LEU A 289 -43.51 9.03 5.81
C LEU A 289 -44.63 8.00 5.62
N ASN A 290 -44.97 7.73 4.34
CA ASN A 290 -45.95 6.70 4.02
C ASN A 290 -45.28 5.30 4.01
N TRP A 291 -45.58 4.50 5.01
CA TRP A 291 -45.05 3.15 5.17
C TRP A 291 -45.41 2.22 4.00
N ALA A 292 -46.67 2.16 3.60
CA ALA A 292 -47.13 1.21 2.59
C ALA A 292 -46.53 1.49 1.24
N ASP A 293 -46.43 2.75 0.83
CA ASP A 293 -45.80 3.16 -0.41
C ASP A 293 -44.26 2.91 -0.38
N SER A 294 -43.64 3.22 0.77
CA SER A 294 -42.19 2.98 0.94
C SER A 294 -41.86 1.49 0.87
N LEU A 295 -42.63 0.63 1.52
CA LEU A 295 -42.46 -0.82 1.47
C LEU A 295 -42.68 -1.37 0.06
N LYS A 296 -43.73 -0.92 -0.63
CA LYS A 296 -44.03 -1.35 -2.02
C LYS A 296 -42.86 -1.00 -2.96
N LYS A 297 -42.35 0.23 -2.87
CA LYS A 297 -41.20 0.68 -3.68
C LYS A 297 -39.94 -0.10 -3.31
N PHE A 298 -39.68 -0.27 -2.02
CA PHE A 298 -38.52 -1.04 -1.54
C PHE A 298 -38.51 -2.47 -2.10
N LEU A 299 -39.64 -3.17 -2.07
CA LEU A 299 -39.77 -4.52 -2.63
C LEU A 299 -39.55 -4.59 -4.15
N SER A 300 -39.73 -3.49 -4.86
CA SER A 300 -39.47 -3.40 -6.31
C SER A 300 -38.05 -3.01 -6.66
N LEU A 301 -37.25 -2.57 -5.68
CA LEU A 301 -35.87 -2.17 -5.92
C LEU A 301 -34.99 -3.37 -6.22
N LYS A 302 -34.16 -3.25 -7.27
CA LYS A 302 -33.24 -4.29 -7.68
C LYS A 302 -32.07 -3.69 -8.45
N GLY A 303 -30.89 -3.70 -7.85
CA GLY A 303 -29.66 -3.27 -8.53
C GLY A 303 -29.63 -1.79 -8.90
N ASN A 304 -30.19 -0.92 -8.06
CA ASN A 304 -30.20 0.52 -8.33
C ASN A 304 -28.79 1.12 -8.08
N THR A 305 -28.17 1.61 -9.14
CA THR A 305 -26.84 2.23 -9.09
C THR A 305 -26.87 3.76 -9.21
N SER A 306 -28.01 4.39 -8.98
CA SER A 306 -28.14 5.86 -9.12
C SER A 306 -27.35 6.65 -8.07
N TYR A 307 -27.08 6.06 -6.92
CA TYR A 307 -26.32 6.66 -5.81
C TYR A 307 -24.87 6.18 -5.77
N GLU A 308 -24.67 4.89 -5.85
CA GLU A 308 -23.37 4.24 -5.80
C GLU A 308 -23.27 3.12 -6.85
N GLU A 309 -22.04 2.84 -7.28
CA GLU A 309 -21.78 1.77 -8.25
C GLU A 309 -20.42 1.15 -8.02
N LEU A 310 -20.36 -0.17 -7.99
CA LEU A 310 -19.15 -0.95 -8.01
C LEU A 310 -18.61 -1.03 -9.42
N HIS A 311 -17.34 -0.67 -9.61
CA HIS A 311 -16.71 -0.63 -10.93
C HIS A 311 -15.69 -1.74 -11.15
N CYS A 312 -14.91 -2.09 -10.12
CA CYS A 312 -13.80 -3.02 -10.24
C CYS A 312 -13.67 -3.91 -9.02
N VAL A 313 -13.11 -5.10 -9.26
CA VAL A 313 -12.63 -5.99 -8.21
C VAL A 313 -11.34 -6.67 -8.69
N GLY A 314 -10.37 -6.87 -7.80
CA GLY A 314 -9.09 -7.51 -8.10
C GLY A 314 -8.36 -7.96 -6.85
N LEU A 315 -7.16 -8.52 -7.02
CA LEU A 315 -6.32 -9.04 -5.95
C LEU A 315 -5.06 -8.18 -5.78
N ASP A 316 -4.82 -7.73 -4.56
CA ASP A 316 -3.48 -7.34 -4.14
C ASP A 316 -2.65 -8.61 -3.96
N TYR A 317 -1.86 -8.89 -4.98
CA TYR A 317 -1.08 -10.11 -5.14
C TYR A 317 -0.06 -10.34 -4.01
N HIS A 318 0.55 -9.25 -3.51
CA HIS A 318 1.61 -9.33 -2.50
C HIS A 318 1.08 -9.38 -1.06
N ARG A 319 -0.07 -8.76 -0.81
CA ARG A 319 -0.64 -8.67 0.54
C ARG A 319 -1.87 -9.55 0.73
N GLU A 320 -2.17 -10.39 -0.27
CA GLU A 320 -3.29 -11.34 -0.25
C GLU A 320 -4.60 -10.71 0.23
N ALA A 321 -5.02 -9.64 -0.44
CA ALA A 321 -6.27 -8.97 -0.14
C ALA A 321 -7.09 -8.71 -1.40
N LEU A 322 -8.38 -9.02 -1.33
CA LEU A 322 -9.33 -8.60 -2.36
C LEU A 322 -9.66 -7.12 -2.18
N VAL A 323 -9.68 -6.41 -3.27
CA VAL A 323 -9.99 -4.98 -3.31
C VAL A 323 -11.07 -4.71 -4.33
N ALA A 324 -12.13 -4.05 -3.89
CA ALA A 324 -13.21 -3.59 -4.72
C ALA A 324 -13.25 -2.07 -4.73
N THR A 325 -13.39 -1.45 -5.90
CA THR A 325 -13.48 0.01 -6.02
C THR A 325 -14.86 0.41 -6.49
N LEU A 326 -15.51 1.27 -5.71
CA LEU A 326 -16.84 1.81 -5.97
C LEU A 326 -16.81 3.33 -6.10
N LYS A 327 -17.82 3.89 -6.77
CA LYS A 327 -18.03 5.32 -6.90
C LYS A 327 -19.34 5.73 -6.24
N VAL A 328 -19.27 6.67 -5.31
CA VAL A 328 -20.40 7.37 -4.71
C VAL A 328 -20.71 8.57 -5.59
N LYS A 329 -21.91 8.63 -6.19
CA LYS A 329 -22.24 9.52 -7.30
C LYS A 329 -23.01 10.78 -6.87
N LYS A 330 -23.78 10.71 -5.78
CA LYS A 330 -24.61 11.82 -5.30
C LYS A 330 -23.99 12.49 -4.08
N PRO A 331 -24.27 13.78 -3.87
CA PRO A 331 -23.77 14.50 -2.69
C PRO A 331 -24.50 14.13 -1.40
N ASN A 332 -25.74 13.63 -1.47
CA ASN A 332 -26.63 13.38 -0.33
C ASN A 332 -27.29 12.01 -0.43
N GLY A 333 -27.83 11.51 0.68
CA GLY A 333 -28.53 10.23 0.79
C GLY A 333 -27.69 9.16 1.47
N TYR A 334 -26.66 9.55 2.25
CA TYR A 334 -25.73 8.66 2.95
C TYR A 334 -25.77 8.81 4.48
N SER A 335 -26.96 9.20 5.00
CA SER A 335 -27.24 9.25 6.44
C SER A 335 -26.41 10.26 7.23
N GLY A 336 -26.19 11.44 6.65
CA GLY A 336 -25.55 12.57 7.30
C GLY A 336 -24.10 12.82 6.85
N ASN A 337 -23.56 13.96 7.28
CA ASN A 337 -22.26 14.47 6.88
C ASN A 337 -21.08 13.78 7.58
N LEU A 338 -19.87 14.22 7.33
CA LEU A 338 -18.63 13.66 7.87
C LEU A 338 -18.52 13.72 9.41
N CYS A 339 -19.33 14.54 10.09
CA CYS A 339 -19.40 14.60 11.55
C CYS A 339 -20.37 13.57 12.14
N SER A 340 -21.10 12.82 11.31
CA SER A 340 -22.00 11.74 11.69
C SER A 340 -21.40 10.37 11.35
N ARG A 341 -22.09 9.28 11.71
CA ARG A 341 -21.67 7.91 11.32
C ARG A 341 -21.79 7.65 9.83
N GLY A 342 -22.60 8.41 9.11
CA GLY A 342 -22.92 8.14 7.73
C GLY A 342 -23.59 6.79 7.50
N SER A 343 -23.43 6.24 6.33
CA SER A 343 -23.90 4.91 5.94
C SER A 343 -22.75 4.02 5.50
N LYS A 344 -23.00 2.72 5.34
CA LYS A 344 -21.98 1.74 4.96
C LYS A 344 -22.22 1.25 3.54
N GLU A 345 -21.16 1.25 2.76
CA GLU A 345 -21.07 0.52 1.51
C GLU A 345 -20.44 -0.83 1.78
N TYR A 346 -21.26 -1.88 1.81
CA TYR A 346 -20.81 -3.24 2.01
C TYR A 346 -20.43 -3.88 0.68
N VAL A 347 -19.35 -4.63 0.67
CA VAL A 347 -18.97 -5.49 -0.46
C VAL A 347 -18.78 -6.91 0.04
N GLY A 348 -19.61 -7.83 -0.46
CA GLY A 348 -19.47 -9.27 -0.26
C GLY A 348 -18.62 -9.89 -1.37
N PHE A 349 -17.68 -10.74 -1.01
CA PHE A 349 -16.74 -11.37 -1.94
C PHE A 349 -16.97 -12.87 -2.04
N TRP A 350 -16.89 -13.37 -3.26
CA TRP A 350 -17.03 -14.77 -3.62
C TRP A 350 -15.93 -15.17 -4.58
N ILE A 351 -15.48 -16.42 -4.48
CA ILE A 351 -14.52 -17.02 -5.41
C ILE A 351 -15.12 -18.27 -6.07
N GLN A 352 -14.70 -18.54 -7.31
CA GLN A 352 -15.01 -19.77 -8.03
C GLN A 352 -13.69 -20.35 -8.55
N THR A 353 -13.37 -21.57 -8.13
CA THR A 353 -12.21 -22.32 -8.60
C THR A 353 -12.58 -23.21 -9.77
N GLU A 354 -11.61 -23.52 -10.64
CA GLU A 354 -11.82 -24.43 -11.77
C GLU A 354 -12.20 -25.84 -11.32
N GLU A 355 -11.65 -26.30 -10.19
CA GLU A 355 -11.85 -27.66 -9.71
C GLU A 355 -13.29 -27.92 -9.27
N GLU A 356 -13.91 -26.95 -8.58
CA GLU A 356 -15.24 -27.13 -7.99
C GLU A 356 -16.36 -26.53 -8.83
N CYS A 357 -16.08 -25.52 -9.65
CA CYS A 357 -17.05 -24.72 -10.42
C CYS A 357 -18.24 -24.18 -9.59
N THR A 358 -18.08 -24.12 -8.28
CA THR A 358 -19.07 -23.58 -7.35
C THR A 358 -18.57 -22.27 -6.74
N TRP A 359 -19.50 -21.37 -6.42
CA TRP A 359 -19.17 -20.13 -5.76
C TRP A 359 -19.07 -20.32 -4.26
N LYS A 360 -17.94 -19.95 -3.69
CA LYS A 360 -17.67 -19.96 -2.25
C LYS A 360 -17.66 -18.53 -1.72
N TYR A 361 -18.49 -18.25 -0.73
CA TYR A 361 -18.42 -17.00 0.01
C TYR A 361 -17.15 -16.95 0.86
N ILE A 362 -16.43 -15.81 0.82
CA ILE A 362 -15.16 -15.65 1.52
C ILE A 362 -15.14 -14.50 2.52
N GLY A 363 -16.09 -13.57 2.44
CA GLY A 363 -16.21 -12.51 3.44
C GLY A 363 -16.91 -11.28 2.92
N THR A 364 -17.29 -10.39 3.84
CA THR A 364 -17.83 -9.06 3.57
C THR A 364 -16.99 -8.01 4.30
N SER A 365 -16.65 -6.95 3.60
CA SER A 365 -16.02 -5.76 4.15
C SER A 365 -16.84 -4.53 3.78
N PHE A 366 -16.49 -3.35 4.29
CA PHE A 366 -17.24 -2.14 4.02
C PHE A 366 -16.37 -0.87 4.10
N VAL A 367 -16.88 0.20 3.55
CA VAL A 367 -16.38 1.56 3.78
C VAL A 367 -17.54 2.44 4.24
N SER A 368 -17.27 3.41 5.13
CA SER A 368 -18.27 4.40 5.54
C SER A 368 -18.28 5.55 4.53
N VAL A 369 -19.49 5.95 4.12
CA VAL A 369 -19.75 7.05 3.20
C VAL A 369 -20.69 8.06 3.84
N HIS A 370 -20.63 9.31 3.39
CA HIS A 370 -21.28 10.44 4.03
C HIS A 370 -21.85 11.40 2.98
N ASP A 371 -22.77 12.24 3.41
CA ASP A 371 -23.24 13.36 2.62
C ASP A 371 -22.11 14.40 2.51
N VAL A 372 -21.67 14.65 1.27
CA VAL A 372 -20.55 15.55 0.96
C VAL A 372 -20.95 16.46 -0.19
N SER A 373 -21.15 17.73 0.11
CA SER A 373 -21.34 18.75 -0.92
C SER A 373 -20.05 18.98 -1.71
N ASN A 374 -20.16 19.34 -3.00
CA ASN A 374 -19.04 19.64 -3.88
C ASN A 374 -18.15 18.43 -4.26
N ALA A 375 -18.71 17.23 -4.25
CA ALA A 375 -17.98 16.02 -4.64
C ALA A 375 -17.72 15.88 -6.18
N GLY A 376 -17.92 16.94 -6.96
CA GLY A 376 -17.70 16.91 -8.42
C GLY A 376 -18.48 15.80 -9.11
N ASP A 377 -17.77 14.94 -9.88
CA ASP A 377 -18.35 13.76 -10.54
C ASP A 377 -18.57 12.56 -9.59
N GLY A 378 -18.41 12.75 -8.29
CA GLY A 378 -18.51 11.72 -7.26
C GLY A 378 -17.16 11.29 -6.68
N LEU A 379 -17.21 10.47 -5.63
CA LEU A 379 -16.06 10.06 -4.83
C LEU A 379 -15.76 8.58 -5.03
N SER A 380 -14.50 8.24 -5.25
CA SER A 380 -14.06 6.85 -5.40
C SER A 380 -13.50 6.29 -4.09
N TYR A 381 -14.13 5.21 -3.63
CA TYR A 381 -13.72 4.48 -2.43
C TYR A 381 -13.26 3.08 -2.77
N SER A 382 -12.36 2.54 -1.94
CA SER A 382 -11.92 1.17 -2.03
C SER A 382 -12.34 0.39 -0.78
N VAL A 383 -12.88 -0.80 -0.98
CA VAL A 383 -13.20 -1.76 0.08
C VAL A 383 -12.18 -2.88 0.01
N ILE A 384 -11.53 -3.19 1.12
CA ILE A 384 -10.43 -4.13 1.21
C ILE A 384 -10.83 -5.29 2.11
N LEU A 385 -10.66 -6.51 1.65
CA LEU A 385 -10.84 -7.74 2.42
C LEU A 385 -9.56 -8.57 2.38
N PRO A 386 -8.77 -8.60 3.44
CA PRO A 386 -7.68 -9.56 3.60
C PRO A 386 -8.23 -11.00 3.57
N TYR A 387 -7.64 -11.85 2.75
CA TYR A 387 -8.04 -13.26 2.65
C TYR A 387 -6.82 -14.15 2.39
N ASP A 388 -6.82 -15.31 3.01
CA ASP A 388 -5.78 -16.31 2.86
C ASP A 388 -5.98 -17.19 1.63
N PHE A 389 -5.06 -17.07 0.69
CA PHE A 389 -5.03 -17.89 -0.52
C PHE A 389 -4.06 -19.06 -0.45
N SER A 390 -3.43 -19.35 0.70
CA SER A 390 -2.39 -20.40 0.80
C SER A 390 -2.89 -21.78 0.38
N GLY A 391 -4.17 -22.09 0.64
CA GLY A 391 -4.80 -23.34 0.23
C GLY A 391 -4.98 -23.50 -1.29
N LEU A 392 -4.90 -22.38 -2.05
CA LEU A 392 -5.04 -22.34 -3.51
C LEU A 392 -3.69 -22.17 -4.23
N LYS A 393 -2.57 -21.97 -3.50
CA LYS A 393 -1.25 -21.80 -4.11
C LYS A 393 -0.77 -23.10 -4.75
N ASN A 394 -0.19 -22.96 -5.94
CA ASN A 394 0.51 -24.02 -6.65
C ASN A 394 1.93 -23.57 -7.01
N GLU A 395 2.76 -24.52 -7.44
CA GLU A 395 4.08 -24.22 -7.99
C GLU A 395 3.98 -23.27 -9.18
N CYS A 396 5.03 -22.50 -9.42
CA CYS A 396 5.07 -21.51 -10.50
C CYS A 396 4.85 -22.11 -11.91
N SER A 397 5.09 -23.42 -12.09
CA SER A 397 4.82 -24.16 -13.32
C SER A 397 3.32 -24.39 -13.60
N LYS A 398 2.47 -24.17 -12.59
CA LYS A 398 1.01 -24.39 -12.67
C LYS A 398 0.28 -23.12 -12.21
N PRO A 399 0.14 -22.13 -13.08
CA PRO A 399 -0.60 -20.89 -12.78
C PRO A 399 -2.01 -21.20 -12.27
N VAL A 400 -2.43 -20.52 -11.21
CA VAL A 400 -3.80 -20.59 -10.69
C VAL A 400 -4.49 -19.28 -10.98
N VAL A 401 -5.46 -19.31 -11.87
CA VAL A 401 -6.38 -18.19 -12.15
C VAL A 401 -7.76 -18.59 -11.68
N ILE A 402 -8.39 -17.74 -10.89
CA ILE A 402 -9.75 -18.00 -10.38
C ILE A 402 -10.68 -16.82 -10.71
N LYS A 403 -11.96 -17.12 -10.80
CA LYS A 403 -12.98 -16.11 -10.96
C LYS A 403 -13.41 -15.57 -9.60
N ILE A 404 -13.54 -14.25 -9.51
CA ILE A 404 -14.05 -13.56 -8.33
C ILE A 404 -15.31 -12.78 -8.67
N ARG A 405 -16.18 -12.65 -7.67
CA ARG A 405 -17.39 -11.84 -7.73
C ARG A 405 -17.45 -10.95 -6.49
N ALA A 406 -17.72 -9.68 -6.70
CA ALA A 406 -17.99 -8.70 -5.67
C ALA A 406 -19.43 -8.18 -5.80
N VAL A 407 -20.14 -8.10 -4.68
CA VAL A 407 -21.52 -7.65 -4.59
C VAL A 407 -21.56 -6.41 -3.71
N LEU A 408 -21.81 -5.25 -4.31
CA LEU A 408 -22.00 -3.99 -3.58
C LEU A 408 -23.41 -3.91 -3.04
N SER A 409 -23.58 -3.56 -1.78
CA SER A 409 -24.88 -3.35 -1.16
C SER A 409 -24.82 -2.21 -0.15
N TRP A 410 -25.59 -1.15 -0.42
CA TRP A 410 -25.65 0.00 0.46
C TRP A 410 -26.44 -0.30 1.74
N ASN A 411 -25.82 0.00 2.87
CA ASN A 411 -26.38 0.06 4.23
C ASN A 411 -27.03 -1.23 4.76
N VAL A 412 -27.13 -2.28 3.95
CA VAL A 412 -27.56 -3.63 4.29
C VAL A 412 -26.52 -4.62 3.76
N PRO A 413 -25.96 -5.51 4.58
CA PRO A 413 -24.98 -6.50 4.08
C PRO A 413 -25.58 -7.37 2.98
N PRO A 414 -24.79 -7.71 1.93
CA PRO A 414 -25.24 -8.63 0.89
C PRO A 414 -25.40 -10.05 1.43
N SER A 415 -26.11 -10.91 0.67
CA SER A 415 -26.27 -12.34 1.03
C SER A 415 -24.92 -13.03 1.19
N THR A 416 -24.79 -13.87 2.22
CA THR A 416 -23.63 -14.75 2.46
C THR A 416 -23.89 -16.20 2.02
N LYS A 417 -25.10 -16.50 1.55
CA LYS A 417 -25.53 -17.85 1.16
C LYS A 417 -25.78 -17.99 -0.34
N ASP A 418 -26.17 -16.90 -0.99
CA ASP A 418 -26.54 -16.89 -2.41
C ASP A 418 -25.87 -15.72 -3.11
N HIS A 419 -24.93 -16.04 -3.98
CA HIS A 419 -24.15 -15.09 -4.77
C HIS A 419 -24.92 -14.41 -5.91
N THR A 420 -26.16 -14.88 -6.20
CA THR A 420 -26.99 -14.36 -7.27
C THR A 420 -27.95 -13.28 -6.82
N VAL A 421 -28.11 -13.08 -5.51
CA VAL A 421 -29.01 -12.05 -4.94
C VAL A 421 -28.52 -10.68 -5.34
N ILE A 422 -29.35 -9.99 -6.11
CA ILE A 422 -29.08 -8.61 -6.52
C ILE A 422 -29.51 -7.68 -5.37
N PRO A 423 -28.62 -6.79 -4.88
CA PRO A 423 -28.94 -5.85 -3.80
C PRO A 423 -29.99 -4.81 -4.22
N TYR A 424 -30.60 -4.16 -3.28
CA TYR A 424 -31.54 -3.05 -3.52
C TYR A 424 -30.84 -1.88 -4.22
N TRP A 425 -29.81 -1.35 -3.57
CA TRP A 425 -28.86 -0.39 -4.13
C TRP A 425 -27.47 -1.05 -4.23
N GLY A 426 -26.83 -0.85 -5.37
CA GLY A 426 -25.57 -1.45 -5.71
C GLY A 426 -25.67 -2.41 -6.90
N ASN A 427 -24.60 -3.13 -7.19
CA ASN A 427 -24.47 -4.03 -8.32
C ASN A 427 -23.48 -5.15 -8.05
N ILE A 428 -23.32 -6.03 -9.04
CA ILE A 428 -22.41 -7.17 -9.03
C ILE A 428 -21.34 -6.94 -10.11
N VAL A 429 -20.08 -7.15 -9.76
CA VAL A 429 -18.95 -7.12 -10.70
C VAL A 429 -18.13 -8.41 -10.55
N GLU A 430 -17.69 -8.95 -11.68
CA GLU A 430 -16.83 -10.12 -11.76
C GLU A 430 -15.48 -9.78 -12.41
N SER A 431 -14.46 -10.51 -12.04
CA SER A 431 -13.14 -10.43 -12.63
C SER A 431 -12.40 -11.76 -12.47
N TYR A 432 -11.23 -11.86 -13.08
CA TYR A 432 -10.30 -12.97 -12.86
C TYR A 432 -9.09 -12.45 -12.10
N ILE A 433 -8.55 -13.27 -11.21
CA ILE A 433 -7.33 -12.97 -10.44
C ILE A 433 -6.36 -14.14 -10.54
N GLN A 434 -5.07 -13.83 -10.53
CA GLN A 434 -4.02 -14.83 -10.49
C GLN A 434 -3.49 -14.94 -9.06
N ILE A 435 -3.49 -16.16 -8.52
CA ILE A 435 -2.98 -16.44 -7.17
C ILE A 435 -1.45 -16.52 -7.23
N ALA A 436 -0.78 -15.90 -6.26
CA ALA A 436 0.66 -15.96 -6.14
C ALA A 436 1.14 -17.40 -6.05
N PRO A 437 2.19 -17.80 -6.81
CA PRO A 437 2.73 -19.14 -6.70
C PRO A 437 3.34 -19.36 -5.31
N GLY A 438 3.36 -20.61 -4.87
CA GLY A 438 3.94 -21.01 -3.60
C GLY A 438 4.02 -22.51 -3.48
N LYS A 439 4.83 -22.98 -2.55
CA LYS A 439 4.84 -24.40 -2.23
C LYS A 439 3.57 -24.76 -1.48
N LYS A 440 2.93 -25.85 -1.87
CA LYS A 440 1.85 -26.44 -1.08
C LYS A 440 2.48 -26.91 0.24
N TRP A 441 1.93 -26.43 1.36
CA TRP A 441 2.44 -26.83 2.67
C TRP A 441 2.22 -28.32 2.93
N ASP A 442 3.24 -28.99 3.48
CA ASP A 442 3.24 -30.43 3.77
C ASP A 442 2.43 -30.80 5.03
N GLY A 443 1.87 -29.81 5.72
CA GLY A 443 1.10 -30.00 6.95
C GLY A 443 1.94 -30.23 8.21
N LYS A 444 3.27 -30.18 8.14
CA LYS A 444 4.14 -30.58 9.25
C LYS A 444 5.27 -29.60 9.53
N SER A 445 5.92 -29.08 8.50
CA SER A 445 7.13 -28.27 8.66
C SER A 445 6.80 -26.78 8.85
N PRO A 446 7.56 -26.04 9.67
CA PRO A 446 7.47 -24.59 9.69
C PRO A 446 7.89 -24.01 8.34
N VAL A 447 7.32 -22.88 7.99
CA VAL A 447 7.65 -22.18 6.72
C VAL A 447 8.12 -20.77 7.03
N MET A 448 9.36 -20.48 6.67
CA MET A 448 9.93 -19.13 6.70
C MET A 448 9.86 -18.58 5.29
N ILE A 449 9.21 -17.42 5.10
CA ILE A 449 9.01 -16.78 3.80
C ILE A 449 10.02 -15.65 3.61
N THR A 450 10.10 -14.72 4.58
CA THR A 450 11.02 -13.58 4.52
C THR A 450 11.80 -13.40 5.82
N LEU A 451 13.00 -12.83 5.68
CA LEU A 451 13.80 -12.27 6.78
C LEU A 451 14.22 -10.86 6.39
N GLY A 452 14.01 -9.89 7.30
CA GLY A 452 14.34 -8.49 7.01
C GLY A 452 13.68 -7.94 5.75
N GLY A 453 12.49 -8.44 5.38
CA GLY A 453 11.74 -8.05 4.20
C GLY A 453 12.17 -8.73 2.88
N VAL A 454 13.25 -9.53 2.88
CA VAL A 454 13.74 -10.26 1.70
C VAL A 454 13.32 -11.72 1.76
N ALA A 455 12.83 -12.29 0.65
CA ALA A 455 12.51 -13.71 0.56
C ALA A 455 13.74 -14.57 0.90
N VAL A 456 13.57 -15.60 1.71
CA VAL A 456 14.69 -16.46 2.17
C VAL A 456 15.43 -17.11 1.00
N ASP A 457 14.73 -17.42 -0.09
CA ASP A 457 15.33 -17.95 -1.31
C ASP A 457 16.28 -16.95 -2.00
N ASN A 458 16.14 -15.65 -1.72
CA ASN A 458 16.99 -14.56 -2.22
C ASN A 458 18.11 -14.17 -1.24
N ILE A 459 18.28 -14.94 -0.17
CA ILE A 459 19.40 -14.80 0.77
C ILE A 459 20.35 -15.99 0.58
N ASN A 460 21.65 -15.73 0.56
CA ASN A 460 22.65 -16.80 0.46
C ASN A 460 22.71 -17.58 1.78
N PRO A 461 22.46 -18.90 1.79
CA PRO A 461 22.39 -19.69 3.02
C PRO A 461 23.73 -19.86 3.74
N VAL A 462 24.85 -19.52 3.11
CA VAL A 462 26.19 -19.60 3.70
C VAL A 462 26.65 -18.24 4.23
N SER A 463 26.63 -17.21 3.38
CA SER A 463 27.09 -15.88 3.74
C SER A 463 26.06 -15.02 4.48
N GLY A 464 24.78 -15.37 4.39
CA GLY A 464 23.70 -14.55 4.97
C GLY A 464 23.43 -13.23 4.24
N LEU A 465 24.07 -13.00 3.09
CA LEU A 465 23.92 -11.79 2.28
C LEU A 465 22.85 -11.97 1.19
N THR A 466 22.31 -10.88 0.68
CA THR A 466 21.36 -10.93 -0.43
C THR A 466 22.00 -11.46 -1.72
N LYS A 467 21.24 -12.21 -2.51
CA LYS A 467 21.63 -12.66 -3.85
C LYS A 467 21.40 -11.55 -4.88
N PRO A 468 22.08 -11.62 -6.05
CA PRO A 468 21.84 -10.69 -7.15
C PRO A 468 20.36 -10.66 -7.57
N GLY A 469 19.83 -9.45 -7.73
CA GLY A 469 18.46 -9.21 -8.14
C GLY A 469 17.40 -9.43 -7.05
N ALA A 470 17.80 -9.57 -5.78
CA ALA A 470 16.89 -9.61 -4.65
C ALA A 470 16.06 -8.32 -4.54
N LYS A 471 14.87 -8.45 -3.97
CA LYS A 471 13.94 -7.34 -3.75
C LYS A 471 13.29 -7.45 -2.39
N LEU A 472 12.80 -6.35 -1.87
CA LEU A 472 11.87 -6.36 -0.75
C LEU A 472 10.51 -6.89 -1.21
N GLU A 473 9.99 -7.92 -0.56
CA GLU A 473 8.73 -8.57 -0.96
C GLU A 473 7.53 -7.62 -0.87
N PHE A 474 7.54 -6.74 0.11
CA PHE A 474 6.42 -5.84 0.38
C PHE A 474 6.12 -4.84 -0.73
N ASN A 475 7.14 -4.24 -1.35
CA ASN A 475 6.99 -3.17 -2.33
C ASN A 475 7.78 -3.40 -3.62
N GLN A 476 8.42 -4.58 -3.76
CA GLN A 476 9.27 -4.96 -4.88
C GLN A 476 10.45 -4.00 -5.14
N ALA A 477 10.82 -3.20 -4.11
CA ALA A 477 12.00 -2.34 -4.20
C ALA A 477 13.25 -3.20 -4.34
N ALA A 478 14.08 -2.89 -5.33
CA ALA A 478 15.34 -3.58 -5.53
C ALA A 478 16.29 -3.32 -4.36
N VAL A 479 16.94 -4.36 -3.85
CA VAL A 479 18.05 -4.26 -2.90
C VAL A 479 19.37 -4.43 -3.63
N TYR A 480 20.45 -3.94 -3.03
CA TYR A 480 21.78 -4.11 -3.62
C TYR A 480 22.28 -5.54 -3.45
N ASP A 481 23.12 -5.99 -4.38
CA ASP A 481 23.75 -7.31 -4.32
C ASP A 481 24.71 -7.39 -3.11
N ASN A 482 24.69 -8.54 -2.43
CA ASN A 482 25.49 -8.77 -1.23
C ASN A 482 25.24 -7.73 -0.11
N SER A 483 23.98 -7.32 0.07
CA SER A 483 23.57 -6.48 1.18
C SER A 483 23.43 -7.29 2.47
N PRO A 484 23.97 -6.81 3.60
CA PRO A 484 23.67 -7.33 4.93
C PRO A 484 22.36 -6.76 5.46
N PHE A 485 21.99 -7.16 6.67
CA PHE A 485 20.79 -6.73 7.38
C PHE A 485 21.17 -5.98 8.66
N GLY A 486 20.38 -4.97 9.02
CA GLY A 486 20.59 -4.20 10.24
C GLY A 486 19.30 -3.79 10.93
N GLY A 487 19.43 -3.29 12.16
CA GLY A 487 18.29 -2.86 12.96
C GLY A 487 17.39 -4.02 13.36
N THR A 488 16.10 -3.81 13.27
CA THR A 488 15.07 -4.77 13.62
C THR A 488 14.79 -5.72 12.47
N ILE A 489 14.98 -7.00 12.70
CA ILE A 489 14.67 -8.06 11.76
C ILE A 489 13.25 -8.55 12.00
N VAL A 490 12.44 -8.54 10.95
CA VAL A 490 11.10 -9.13 10.92
C VAL A 490 11.16 -10.44 10.16
N MET A 491 10.74 -11.52 10.79
CA MET A 491 10.54 -12.82 10.16
C MET A 491 9.06 -13.01 9.82
N GLN A 492 8.77 -13.28 8.58
CA GLN A 492 7.42 -13.65 8.13
C GLN A 492 7.40 -15.10 7.65
N GLY A 493 6.28 -15.77 7.86
CA GLY A 493 6.12 -17.15 7.47
C GLY A 493 4.67 -17.58 7.48
N LEU A 494 4.43 -18.84 7.10
CA LEU A 494 3.09 -19.41 7.11
C LEU A 494 2.56 -19.47 8.54
N SER A 495 1.46 -18.81 8.81
CA SER A 495 0.91 -18.66 10.18
C SER A 495 -0.44 -19.37 10.36
N HIS A 496 -1.43 -19.02 9.55
CA HIS A 496 -2.82 -19.36 9.86
C HIS A 496 -3.25 -20.81 9.60
N PRO A 497 -2.70 -21.57 8.63
CA PRO A 497 -3.00 -23.01 8.55
C PRO A 497 -2.50 -23.78 9.79
N LEU A 498 -1.58 -23.15 10.54
CA LEU A 498 -0.96 -23.67 11.75
C LEU A 498 -1.61 -23.11 13.02
N ALA A 499 -2.70 -22.32 12.91
CA ALA A 499 -3.34 -21.69 14.06
C ALA A 499 -3.62 -22.70 15.19
N GLY A 500 -3.15 -22.34 16.40
CA GLY A 500 -3.23 -23.23 17.57
C GLY A 500 -2.02 -24.17 17.76
N MET A 501 -1.17 -24.37 16.77
CA MET A 501 0.13 -25.04 16.94
C MET A 501 1.14 -24.09 17.60
N LYS A 502 2.22 -24.66 18.13
CA LYS A 502 3.29 -23.91 18.78
C LYS A 502 4.57 -23.90 17.96
N TYR A 503 5.25 -22.76 17.98
CA TYR A 503 6.58 -22.59 17.40
C TYR A 503 7.46 -21.76 18.32
N ARG A 504 8.77 -21.91 18.18
CA ARG A 504 9.76 -21.02 18.81
C ARG A 504 10.82 -20.64 17.82
N VAL A 505 11.48 -19.52 18.06
CA VAL A 505 12.52 -18.97 17.20
C VAL A 505 13.83 -18.96 17.97
N LYS A 506 14.83 -19.65 17.42
CA LYS A 506 16.19 -19.71 17.95
C LYS A 506 17.11 -18.84 17.12
N ILE A 507 17.94 -18.07 17.77
CA ILE A 507 19.00 -17.26 17.16
C ILE A 507 20.33 -17.81 17.66
N LYS A 508 21.21 -18.14 16.72
CA LYS A 508 22.59 -18.58 17.00
C LYS A 508 23.57 -17.65 16.31
N ASN A 509 24.47 -17.06 17.10
CA ASN A 509 25.59 -16.31 16.58
C ASN A 509 26.68 -17.28 16.11
N MET A 510 27.02 -17.23 14.81
CA MET A 510 27.97 -18.15 14.19
C MET A 510 29.43 -17.86 14.52
N ILE A 511 29.72 -16.69 15.08
CA ILE A 511 31.08 -16.27 15.47
C ILE A 511 31.34 -16.62 16.94
N THR A 512 30.41 -16.26 17.83
CA THR A 512 30.56 -16.46 19.28
C THR A 512 29.99 -17.82 19.74
N ALA A 513 29.26 -18.52 18.89
CA ALA A 513 28.50 -19.74 19.19
C ALA A 513 27.39 -19.56 20.28
N LEU A 514 27.12 -18.34 20.70
CA LEU A 514 26.01 -18.05 21.61
C LEU A 514 24.68 -18.31 20.93
N GLU A 515 23.78 -19.02 21.59
CA GLU A 515 22.42 -19.26 21.10
C GLU A 515 21.37 -18.99 22.18
N TYR A 516 20.20 -18.51 21.75
CA TYR A 516 19.07 -18.23 22.64
C TYR A 516 17.74 -18.34 21.88
N TYR A 517 16.67 -18.56 22.62
CA TYR A 517 15.31 -18.47 22.09
C TYR A 517 14.73 -17.09 22.33
N LEU A 518 13.95 -16.60 21.36
CA LEU A 518 13.18 -15.37 21.56
C LEU A 518 12.11 -15.61 22.64
N ASN A 519 11.97 -14.66 23.55
CA ASN A 519 11.04 -14.73 24.67
C ASN A 519 10.28 -13.42 24.92
N SER A 520 10.37 -12.45 24.02
CA SER A 520 9.67 -11.17 24.12
C SER A 520 8.26 -11.23 23.50
N PRO A 521 7.30 -10.46 24.03
CA PRO A 521 5.97 -10.35 23.43
C PRO A 521 6.04 -9.93 21.96
N LEU A 522 5.25 -10.60 21.12
CA LEU A 522 5.17 -10.32 19.68
C LEU A 522 3.88 -9.58 19.36
N GLN A 523 3.99 -8.32 18.96
CA GLN A 523 2.88 -7.53 18.47
C GLN A 523 2.63 -7.83 16.99
N LEU A 524 1.38 -8.16 16.66
CA LEU A 524 0.92 -8.50 15.31
C LEU A 524 0.04 -7.38 14.73
N ILE A 525 -0.27 -7.52 13.45
CA ILE A 525 -1.28 -6.72 12.78
C ILE A 525 -2.43 -7.66 12.43
N GLY A 526 -3.58 -7.41 13.02
CA GLY A 526 -4.82 -8.12 12.76
C GLY A 526 -5.84 -7.26 12.04
N TYR A 527 -6.96 -7.86 11.68
CA TYR A 527 -8.08 -7.19 11.04
C TYR A 527 -9.41 -7.70 11.62
N ASP A 528 -10.21 -6.80 12.14
CA ASP A 528 -11.55 -7.09 12.63
C ASP A 528 -12.58 -6.82 11.53
N THR A 529 -13.17 -7.86 10.99
CA THR A 529 -14.19 -7.78 9.93
C THR A 529 -15.50 -7.14 10.41
N SER A 530 -15.80 -7.18 11.72
CA SER A 530 -17.02 -6.62 12.27
C SER A 530 -16.99 -5.09 12.39
N THR A 531 -15.81 -4.55 12.65
CA THR A 531 -15.57 -3.10 12.78
C THR A 531 -14.85 -2.49 11.58
N ASN A 532 -14.32 -3.33 10.70
CA ASN A 532 -13.45 -2.95 9.57
C ASN A 532 -12.22 -2.16 10.05
N GLN A 533 -11.60 -2.61 11.12
CA GLN A 533 -10.46 -1.94 11.75
C GLN A 533 -9.24 -2.85 11.81
N ILE A 534 -8.08 -2.22 11.73
CA ILE A 534 -6.81 -2.86 12.07
C ILE A 534 -6.75 -3.03 13.59
N THR A 535 -6.41 -4.22 14.02
CA THR A 535 -6.17 -4.58 15.43
C THR A 535 -4.70 -4.86 15.65
N HIS A 536 -4.27 -4.84 16.90
CA HIS A 536 -2.87 -5.11 17.26
C HIS A 536 -2.78 -6.21 18.34
N PRO A 537 -3.08 -7.47 17.99
CA PRO A 537 -2.95 -8.56 18.94
C PRO A 537 -1.51 -8.71 19.42
N VAL A 538 -1.35 -9.09 20.68
CA VAL A 538 -0.04 -9.41 21.27
C VAL A 538 0.01 -10.87 21.65
N VAL A 539 1.01 -11.59 21.16
CA VAL A 539 1.24 -13.01 21.48
C VAL A 539 2.41 -13.10 22.45
N TYR A 540 2.18 -13.76 23.57
CA TYR A 540 3.21 -13.99 24.58
C TYR A 540 3.78 -15.42 24.41
N PRO A 541 5.10 -15.60 24.49
CA PRO A 541 5.68 -16.93 24.51
C PRO A 541 5.39 -17.61 25.86
N ASP A 542 5.35 -18.94 25.87
CA ASP A 542 5.33 -19.70 27.12
C ASP A 542 6.72 -19.75 27.78
N MET A 543 6.83 -20.42 28.93
CA MET A 543 8.09 -20.53 29.70
C MET A 543 9.23 -21.20 28.92
N ASN A 544 8.93 -21.93 27.85
CA ASN A 544 9.89 -22.62 26.99
C ASN A 544 10.18 -21.83 25.70
N GLY A 545 9.69 -20.57 25.60
CA GLY A 545 9.85 -19.71 24.44
C GLY A 545 8.94 -20.04 23.25
N TYR A 546 7.91 -20.86 23.42
CA TYR A 546 6.97 -21.17 22.35
C TYR A 546 5.87 -20.13 22.25
N TYR A 547 5.70 -19.59 21.03
CA TYR A 547 4.56 -18.78 20.61
C TYR A 547 3.48 -19.67 20.00
N MET A 548 2.24 -19.21 20.04
CA MET A 548 1.13 -19.88 19.36
C MET A 548 0.88 -19.22 18.01
N TYR A 549 0.83 -20.01 16.95
CA TYR A 549 0.41 -19.53 15.64
C TYR A 549 -0.99 -18.94 15.69
N GLN A 550 -1.19 -17.83 15.05
CA GLN A 550 -2.44 -17.09 15.03
C GLN A 550 -3.24 -17.36 13.75
N SER A 551 -4.56 -17.18 13.84
CA SER A 551 -5.41 -17.15 12.66
C SER A 551 -5.02 -16.00 11.72
N TYR A 552 -5.41 -16.10 10.44
CA TYR A 552 -5.09 -15.08 9.45
C TYR A 552 -5.56 -13.68 9.87
N LEU A 553 -6.81 -13.54 10.36
CA LEU A 553 -7.34 -12.26 10.80
C LEU A 553 -6.62 -11.66 12.02
N ASN A 554 -5.95 -12.47 12.83
CA ASN A 554 -5.13 -11.98 13.93
C ASN A 554 -3.67 -11.68 13.51
N ASN A 555 -3.25 -12.13 12.32
CA ASN A 555 -1.91 -11.96 11.81
C ASN A 555 -1.90 -11.82 10.29
N ILE A 556 -2.52 -10.75 9.77
CA ILE A 556 -2.65 -10.51 8.32
C ILE A 556 -1.32 -10.21 7.63
N SER A 557 -0.27 -9.89 8.38
CA SER A 557 1.09 -9.68 7.87
C SER A 557 1.98 -10.90 8.00
N SER A 558 1.45 -12.04 8.48
CA SER A 558 2.18 -13.31 8.63
C SER A 558 3.50 -13.20 9.41
N VAL A 559 3.58 -12.26 10.36
CA VAL A 559 4.78 -12.05 11.20
C VAL A 559 4.88 -13.17 12.24
N LEU A 560 6.04 -13.83 12.29
CA LEU A 560 6.34 -14.91 13.24
C LEU A 560 7.38 -14.48 14.29
N ALA A 561 8.24 -13.51 13.98
CA ALA A 561 9.18 -12.97 14.94
C ALA A 561 9.56 -11.52 14.58
N ARG A 562 9.97 -10.79 15.61
CA ARG A 562 10.58 -9.46 15.50
C ARG A 562 11.66 -9.36 16.55
N PHE A 563 12.90 -9.07 16.16
CA PHE A 563 14.03 -9.00 17.06
C PHE A 563 15.11 -8.04 16.54
N ASN A 564 15.88 -7.47 17.46
CA ASN A 564 17.07 -6.69 17.13
C ASN A 564 18.26 -7.35 17.85
N PRO A 565 19.16 -8.04 17.15
CA PRO A 565 20.25 -8.78 17.79
C PRO A 565 21.41 -7.91 18.26
N GLY A 566 21.51 -6.65 17.85
CA GLY A 566 22.55 -5.71 18.29
C GLY A 566 23.98 -6.14 18.00
N THR A 567 24.23 -6.96 16.99
CA THR A 567 25.56 -7.45 16.59
C THR A 567 25.80 -7.21 15.12
N ASN A 568 27.06 -7.33 14.66
CA ASN A 568 27.44 -7.31 13.24
C ASN A 568 27.82 -8.71 12.72
N ASP A 569 27.57 -9.74 13.51
CA ASP A 569 27.99 -11.11 13.19
C ASP A 569 27.04 -11.80 12.24
N LEU A 570 27.51 -12.90 11.67
CA LEU A 570 26.66 -13.85 10.95
C LEU A 570 25.78 -14.60 11.94
N LEU A 571 24.46 -14.55 11.73
CA LEU A 571 23.49 -15.23 12.56
C LEU A 571 22.82 -16.37 11.80
N GLU A 572 22.48 -17.44 12.52
CA GLU A 572 21.65 -18.52 12.07
C GLU A 572 20.30 -18.45 12.81
N ILE A 573 19.23 -18.26 12.05
CA ILE A 573 17.87 -18.10 12.55
C ILE A 573 17.10 -19.40 12.26
N SER A 574 16.55 -20.03 13.29
CA SER A 574 15.78 -21.25 13.17
C SER A 574 14.37 -21.05 13.69
N ILE A 575 13.37 -21.55 12.96
CA ILE A 575 12.01 -21.70 13.45
C ILE A 575 11.76 -23.19 13.71
N GLU A 576 11.30 -23.54 14.90
CA GLU A 576 11.11 -24.90 15.38
C GLU A 576 9.65 -25.10 15.81
N HIS A 577 9.04 -26.20 15.40
CA HIS A 577 7.77 -26.66 15.96
C HIS A 577 8.02 -27.49 17.23
N ASP A 578 6.98 -27.69 18.01
CA ASP A 578 7.01 -28.57 19.19
C ASP A 578 7.21 -30.07 18.84
N ASN A 579 6.93 -30.45 17.58
CA ASN A 579 7.21 -31.78 17.02
C ASN A 579 8.65 -31.99 16.53
N LEU A 580 9.55 -31.01 16.80
CA LEU A 580 10.97 -31.00 16.45
C LEU A 580 11.27 -30.77 14.94
N SER A 581 10.29 -30.48 14.11
CA SER A 581 10.57 -30.04 12.74
C SER A 581 11.11 -28.61 12.76
N MET A 582 12.13 -28.34 11.94
CA MET A 582 12.87 -27.10 11.97
C MET A 582 13.24 -26.64 10.56
N VAL A 583 13.20 -25.32 10.35
CA VAL A 583 13.75 -24.63 9.15
C VAL A 583 14.72 -23.55 9.60
N THR A 584 15.84 -23.45 8.91
CA THR A 584 16.95 -22.55 9.28
C THR A 584 17.39 -21.72 8.10
N GLN A 585 17.71 -20.45 8.35
CA GLN A 585 18.32 -19.51 7.40
C GLN A 585 19.38 -18.65 8.09
N ARG A 586 20.47 -18.33 7.38
CA ARG A 586 21.48 -17.39 7.86
C ARG A 586 21.26 -16.00 7.32
N ILE A 587 21.61 -14.99 8.14
CA ILE A 587 21.68 -13.58 7.76
C ILE A 587 22.95 -12.96 8.31
N GLN A 588 23.61 -12.13 7.50
CA GLN A 588 24.73 -11.31 7.94
C GLN A 588 24.19 -10.01 8.49
N MET A 589 24.55 -9.70 9.74
CA MET A 589 24.17 -8.45 10.36
C MET A 589 25.21 -7.35 10.13
N ASP A 590 24.73 -6.09 10.09
CA ASP A 590 25.55 -4.90 10.04
C ASP A 590 24.77 -3.73 10.67
N ASN A 591 25.14 -3.38 11.89
CA ASN A 591 24.56 -2.27 12.66
C ASN A 591 25.56 -1.11 12.82
N GLU A 592 26.73 -1.21 12.22
CA GLU A 592 27.69 -0.12 12.18
C GLU A 592 27.25 0.92 11.15
N VAL A 593 27.80 2.10 11.27
CA VAL A 593 27.61 3.19 10.33
C VAL A 593 28.94 3.55 9.70
N PRO A 594 28.97 4.08 8.47
CA PRO A 594 30.23 4.47 7.85
C PRO A 594 31.07 5.39 8.76
N VAL A 595 32.34 5.07 8.91
CA VAL A 595 33.30 5.93 9.60
C VAL A 595 33.87 6.88 8.59
N ILE A 596 33.72 8.19 8.82
CA ILE A 596 34.23 9.22 7.91
C ILE A 596 35.02 10.27 8.69
N ALA A 597 36.06 10.82 8.04
CA ALA A 597 36.77 11.98 8.52
C ALA A 597 37.09 12.91 7.35
N LEU A 598 37.04 14.21 7.60
CA LEU A 598 37.34 15.25 6.61
C LEU A 598 38.20 16.32 7.28
N LYS A 599 39.27 16.77 6.63
CA LYS A 599 40.13 17.80 7.14
C LYS A 599 40.80 18.61 6.05
N THR A 600 40.68 19.92 6.09
CA THR A 600 41.45 20.85 5.24
C THR A 600 42.85 21.11 5.81
N ASN A 601 43.82 21.34 4.92
CA ASN A 601 45.24 21.52 5.34
C ASN A 601 45.50 22.85 6.03
N LYS A 602 44.82 23.93 5.68
CA LYS A 602 45.05 25.27 6.21
C LYS A 602 43.98 25.78 7.16
N GLY A 603 43.01 24.91 7.56
CA GLY A 603 41.88 25.30 8.38
C GLY A 603 40.80 26.04 7.57
N GLY A 604 39.68 26.37 8.24
CA GLY A 604 38.45 26.85 7.54
C GLY A 604 38.52 28.27 7.04
N CYS A 605 38.31 29.27 7.91
CA CYS A 605 38.18 30.67 7.44
C CYS A 605 39.53 31.39 7.42
N GLY A 606 39.81 32.07 6.30
CA GLY A 606 41.02 32.91 6.13
C GLY A 606 42.31 32.14 5.83
N GLY A 607 42.23 30.81 5.66
CA GLY A 607 43.38 29.98 5.27
C GLY A 607 43.72 30.02 3.79
N TYR A 608 42.74 30.39 2.94
CA TYR A 608 42.84 30.40 1.49
C TYR A 608 42.37 31.76 0.92
N ALA A 609 42.97 32.19 -0.19
CA ALA A 609 42.51 33.32 -0.97
C ALA A 609 41.62 32.85 -2.12
N ASN A 610 40.88 33.80 -2.73
CA ASN A 610 40.12 33.51 -3.94
C ASN A 610 41.08 33.14 -5.09
N GLY A 611 40.82 31.99 -5.75
CA GLY A 611 41.70 31.42 -6.76
C GLY A 611 42.68 30.39 -6.23
N ASP A 612 42.85 30.27 -4.90
CA ASP A 612 43.66 29.20 -4.30
C ASP A 612 43.01 27.82 -4.50
N THR A 613 43.84 26.78 -4.45
CA THR A 613 43.36 25.39 -4.37
C THR A 613 43.27 24.97 -2.91
N ILE A 614 42.05 24.67 -2.46
CA ILE A 614 41.79 24.10 -1.15
C ILE A 614 42.19 22.64 -1.18
N THR A 615 43.18 22.26 -0.36
CA THR A 615 43.65 20.90 -0.26
C THR A 615 43.35 20.31 1.13
N GLY A 616 43.23 19.01 1.20
CA GLY A 616 42.98 18.30 2.45
C GLY A 616 42.99 16.81 2.30
N THR A 617 42.60 16.15 3.39
CA THR A 617 42.50 14.69 3.45
C THR A 617 41.08 14.28 3.84
N PHE A 618 40.66 13.10 3.40
CA PHE A 618 39.45 12.47 3.85
C PHE A 618 39.63 10.98 4.03
N THR A 619 38.86 10.41 4.93
CA THR A 619 38.79 8.96 5.11
C THR A 619 37.33 8.51 5.07
N VAL A 620 37.10 7.35 4.48
CA VAL A 620 35.84 6.62 4.50
C VAL A 620 36.15 5.16 4.74
N SER A 621 35.47 4.54 5.71
CA SER A 621 35.63 3.12 6.00
C SER A 621 34.29 2.52 6.38
N ASP A 622 33.89 1.46 5.67
CA ASP A 622 32.70 0.66 5.95
C ASP A 622 32.82 -0.67 5.20
N THR A 623 32.45 -1.78 5.86
CA THR A 623 32.51 -3.13 5.26
C THR A 623 31.53 -3.31 4.10
N TYR A 624 30.38 -2.63 4.19
CA TYR A 624 29.30 -2.73 3.23
C TYR A 624 28.96 -1.39 2.59
N LEU A 625 29.98 -0.60 2.32
CA LEU A 625 29.83 0.71 1.67
C LEU A 625 29.12 0.57 0.32
N LEU A 626 28.08 1.37 0.12
CA LEU A 626 27.45 1.54 -1.17
C LEU A 626 28.23 2.53 -2.03
N ASN A 627 28.39 3.75 -1.50
CA ASN A 627 29.20 4.79 -2.13
C ASN A 627 29.57 5.90 -1.15
N TYR A 628 30.56 6.71 -1.54
CA TYR A 628 30.83 8.00 -0.93
C TYR A 628 30.91 9.09 -2.00
N SER A 629 30.67 10.32 -1.59
CA SER A 629 30.91 11.52 -2.40
C SER A 629 31.52 12.64 -1.57
N LEU A 630 32.50 13.30 -2.12
CA LEU A 630 33.15 14.49 -1.55
C LEU A 630 33.03 15.62 -2.57
N SER A 631 32.39 16.70 -2.22
CA SER A 631 32.12 17.84 -3.06
C SER A 631 32.39 19.16 -2.36
N SER A 632 32.47 20.25 -3.11
CA SER A 632 32.60 21.59 -2.57
C SER A 632 31.58 22.52 -3.20
N THR A 633 31.01 23.43 -2.43
CA THR A 633 30.18 24.52 -2.97
C THR A 633 31.01 25.63 -3.62
N LEU A 634 32.35 25.61 -3.43
CA LEU A 634 33.30 26.57 -4.00
C LEU A 634 34.01 26.09 -5.28
N ALA A 635 33.77 24.82 -5.68
CA ALA A 635 34.38 24.21 -6.85
C ALA A 635 33.47 23.15 -7.47
N ALA A 636 33.59 22.93 -8.78
CA ALA A 636 32.68 22.04 -9.53
C ALA A 636 33.10 20.56 -9.50
N ASN A 637 34.33 20.22 -9.14
CA ASN A 637 34.82 18.84 -9.14
C ASN A 637 34.26 18.04 -7.95
N VAL A 638 34.02 16.75 -8.18
CA VAL A 638 33.48 15.81 -7.18
C VAL A 638 34.39 14.58 -7.16
N TYR A 639 34.70 14.10 -5.96
CA TYR A 639 35.35 12.81 -5.71
C TYR A 639 34.26 11.82 -5.27
N SER A 640 34.22 10.64 -5.85
CA SER A 640 33.28 9.59 -5.48
C SER A 640 33.87 8.21 -5.71
N GLY A 641 33.35 7.21 -5.04
CA GLY A 641 33.77 5.84 -5.20
C GLY A 641 32.95 4.86 -4.35
N THR A 642 33.24 3.59 -4.55
CA THR A 642 32.58 2.45 -3.88
C THR A 642 33.57 1.58 -3.11
N THR A 643 34.81 2.04 -2.93
CA THR A 643 35.85 1.30 -2.19
C THR A 643 35.53 1.32 -0.70
N ASN A 644 35.51 0.15 -0.06
CA ASN A 644 35.13 -0.04 1.33
C ASN A 644 36.03 0.72 2.33
N VAL A 645 37.29 0.89 2.00
CA VAL A 645 38.23 1.69 2.81
C VAL A 645 39.01 2.60 1.88
N ILE A 646 38.98 3.89 2.12
CA ILE A 646 39.76 4.88 1.40
C ILE A 646 40.37 5.91 2.38
N ASN A 647 41.66 6.21 2.15
CA ASN A 647 42.36 7.36 2.71
C ASN A 647 42.79 8.20 1.52
N GLY A 648 42.08 9.28 1.26
CA GLY A 648 42.26 10.10 0.07
C GLY A 648 42.70 11.51 0.38
N THR A 649 43.21 12.18 -0.65
CA THR A 649 43.46 13.61 -0.67
C THR A 649 42.51 14.26 -1.65
N PHE A 650 42.21 15.52 -1.44
CA PHE A 650 41.40 16.32 -2.37
C PHE A 650 42.07 17.66 -2.68
N ALA A 651 41.69 18.22 -3.80
CA ALA A 651 42.09 19.53 -4.26
C ALA A 651 40.92 20.20 -4.99
N PHE A 652 40.38 21.27 -4.38
CA PHE A 652 39.28 22.06 -4.95
C PHE A 652 39.81 23.44 -5.34
N ASN A 653 39.82 23.73 -6.64
CA ASN A 653 40.23 25.02 -7.17
C ASN A 653 39.08 26.01 -7.03
N THR A 654 39.29 27.12 -6.33
CA THR A 654 38.29 28.14 -6.07
C THR A 654 38.24 29.26 -7.12
N ALA A 655 39.05 29.19 -8.17
CA ALA A 655 39.03 30.14 -9.27
C ALA A 655 37.64 30.17 -9.92
N GLY A 656 37.02 31.37 -9.94
CA GLY A 656 35.64 31.51 -10.44
C GLY A 656 34.54 31.25 -9.44
N SER A 657 34.86 31.02 -8.18
CA SER A 657 33.82 30.96 -7.13
C SER A 657 33.11 32.30 -6.99
N ALA A 658 31.80 32.29 -7.07
CA ALA A 658 30.96 33.49 -6.89
C ALA A 658 30.73 33.83 -5.42
N SER A 659 31.06 32.94 -4.50
CA SER A 659 30.84 33.11 -3.04
C SER A 659 32.18 33.16 -2.31
N PRO A 660 32.34 34.10 -1.37
CA PRO A 660 33.52 34.14 -0.53
C PRO A 660 33.57 33.03 0.53
N CYS A 661 32.45 32.38 0.83
CA CYS A 661 32.36 31.28 1.79
C CYS A 661 31.57 30.11 1.19
N GLY A 662 31.99 28.90 1.55
CA GLY A 662 31.30 27.67 1.15
C GLY A 662 31.63 26.50 2.05
N SER A 663 31.22 25.33 1.66
CA SER A 663 31.47 24.08 2.42
C SER A 663 32.13 23.03 1.54
N ILE A 664 32.91 22.17 2.21
CA ILE A 664 33.38 20.91 1.66
C ILE A 664 32.59 19.82 2.37
N ASN A 665 31.94 18.96 1.62
CA ASN A 665 30.95 18.02 2.14
C ASN A 665 31.36 16.61 1.76
N LEU A 666 31.56 15.76 2.76
CA LEU A 666 31.78 14.33 2.59
C LEU A 666 30.53 13.57 3.04
N TYR A 667 29.99 12.78 2.16
CA TYR A 667 28.84 11.91 2.41
C TYR A 667 29.23 10.46 2.11
N ALA A 668 28.83 9.53 2.98
CA ALA A 668 28.99 8.10 2.76
C ALA A 668 27.72 7.36 3.16
N VAL A 669 27.34 6.35 2.40
CA VAL A 669 26.15 5.54 2.62
C VAL A 669 26.49 4.06 2.41
N GLN A 670 25.96 3.19 3.27
CA GLN A 670 26.09 1.73 3.18
C GLN A 670 24.90 1.10 2.44
N LYS A 671 25.07 -0.14 1.99
CA LYS A 671 24.03 -0.91 1.29
C LYS A 671 23.19 -1.82 2.19
N THR A 672 23.32 -1.69 3.50
CA THR A 672 22.64 -2.49 4.52
C THR A 672 21.11 -2.28 4.43
N ILE A 673 20.35 -3.35 4.55
CA ILE A 673 18.88 -3.33 4.65
C ILE A 673 18.53 -3.05 6.11
N MET A 674 18.17 -1.79 6.44
CA MET A 674 17.84 -1.37 7.78
C MET A 674 16.33 -1.45 8.05
N ASP A 675 15.92 -2.11 9.13
CA ASP A 675 14.52 -2.22 9.55
C ASP A 675 13.58 -2.68 8.42
N SER A 676 14.04 -3.60 7.56
CA SER A 676 13.34 -4.09 6.37
C SER A 676 13.13 -3.02 5.27
N ALA A 677 13.96 -1.98 5.21
CA ALA A 677 13.94 -0.94 4.19
C ALA A 677 15.29 -0.84 3.44
N VAL A 678 15.27 -0.39 2.19
CA VAL A 678 16.47 -0.21 1.33
C VAL A 678 17.23 1.08 1.67
N ALA A 679 17.16 1.55 2.89
CA ALA A 679 17.83 2.75 3.34
C ALA A 679 18.97 2.37 4.29
N GLY A 680 20.17 2.17 3.75
CA GLY A 680 21.36 2.01 4.57
C GLY A 680 21.65 3.24 5.41
N SER A 681 22.35 3.05 6.53
CA SER A 681 22.81 4.17 7.35
C SER A 681 23.78 5.04 6.55
N SER A 682 23.77 6.33 6.81
CA SER A 682 24.65 7.29 6.17
C SER A 682 25.37 8.18 7.18
N ARG A 683 26.50 8.72 6.75
CA ARG A 683 27.25 9.73 7.51
C ARG A 683 27.55 10.92 6.62
N TYR A 684 27.54 12.07 7.27
CA TYR A 684 27.85 13.36 6.66
C TYR A 684 28.86 14.12 7.51
N ALA A 685 29.91 14.64 6.87
CA ALA A 685 30.86 15.56 7.49
C ALA A 685 31.03 16.79 6.60
N SER A 686 31.11 17.96 7.19
CA SER A 686 31.25 19.21 6.46
C SER A 686 32.29 20.11 7.15
N GLU A 687 33.14 20.73 6.33
CA GLU A 687 34.01 21.83 6.75
C GLU A 687 33.64 23.11 6.02
N VAL A 688 33.49 24.19 6.75
CA VAL A 688 33.25 25.54 6.19
C VAL A 688 34.57 26.20 5.87
N VAL A 689 34.68 26.76 4.69
CA VAL A 689 35.85 27.51 4.22
C VAL A 689 35.40 28.87 3.72
N CYS A 690 36.03 29.94 4.27
CA CYS A 690 35.87 31.30 3.79
C CYS A 690 37.18 31.79 3.20
N LEU A 691 37.10 32.27 1.97
CA LEU A 691 38.23 32.84 1.23
C LEU A 691 38.52 34.27 1.70
N LYS A 692 39.80 34.66 1.70
CA LYS A 692 40.24 36.01 1.99
C LYS A 692 39.83 37.00 0.87
#